data_3c15b4b1a18acb30e8942f2e94432064
#
_entry.id   3c15b4b1a18acb30e8942f2e94432064
#
_cell.length_a   1.000
_cell.length_b   1.000
_cell.length_c   1.000
_cell.angle_alpha   90.00
_cell.angle_beta   90.00
_cell.angle_gamma   90.00
#
_symmetry.space_group_name_H-M   'P 1'
#
loop_
_entity.id
_entity.type
_entity.pdbx_description
1 polymer ?
#
loop_
_entity_poly.entity_id
_entity_poly.type
_entity_poly.pdbx_seq_one_letter_code
_entity_poly.pdbx_strand_id
1 'polypeptide(L)'
;MCNLLLNIRMSLLLATALLLSINVCLRNSLQAETRVSFTNDVMPILSKFSCDSGGCHGKANGQNGFRLSLFGGDPMDSYRSIVLQAKGRRVFPAAAEKSLLLRKATGVTAHGGGRRMSETSESYQTLRLWIEQGLAKPSDLDIELKRIQWSPRQVVLAPDAQQQISVRAFYSDGSSRDVTSMALFSMSVDGLAQVTTDGLLQVVSEGGLGSVTIKYGEQTGSMQLLVPYQQSAEQLRELRGTLSSLKTGNSNNGVNEALVNQWQQLQIEPAQVCDDPTFIRRVSIDICGTLPTASEVLAFVSDSDVNKRARLVDQLLEQPEYASYFAIKWADILQNRGRGYSTSKQRTGTTLFYNWIRDSLLDNKPYDQFVSEILTATGSQKINPPTVWYRSVRTMPNYVESVSQAFLGVRIQCAQCHHHPTAKWSQADYFGLAANFARVGRKGGFADAEVPTDETIYVLDHGEIRHPKTQQVLSPKPLDAPAFKLDTFADPRVALADWMTGADNKYFADTLVNRLWAHFLGRGIIHPVDDRRDTNPPSNPELLRALSDSFVKNKYDLKQLIRLICGSYAYNLGTEINLSNRKDQQTFSRFYPRRMSAEVLLDAVSQTLEVPTAFPGGPGEFPLGTRAIELPDENVAIAFLDVFGRPARFKACECERIDTPTLAQGLELVNSKQIQDKLSSQNGFAHRLASNNRSAQENCELIFLTLYGRVATTAELEVAVAHVSRIAMADGSKKDERYRDLIWALLASNEFMFVQ
;
A
#
# COMPACT_ATOMS: atom_id res chain seq x y z
N MET A 1 19.78 -85.50 32.87
CA MET A 1 18.51 -84.72 32.82
C MET A 1 18.48 -83.52 33.77
N CYS A 2 19.21 -83.56 34.90
CA CYS A 2 19.13 -82.41 35.87
C CYS A 2 19.77 -81.13 35.44
N ASN A 3 20.88 -81.14 34.65
CA ASN A 3 21.56 -79.90 34.14
C ASN A 3 20.85 -79.17 32.98
N LEU A 4 19.97 -79.84 32.22
CA LEU A 4 19.22 -79.29 31.13
C LEU A 4 18.04 -78.42 31.61
N LEU A 5 17.39 -78.84 32.71
CA LEU A 5 16.29 -78.13 33.36
C LEU A 5 16.75 -76.89 34.14
N LEU A 6 17.97 -76.89 34.66
CA LEU A 6 18.55 -75.71 35.34
C LEU A 6 18.90 -74.55 34.35
N ASN A 7 19.44 -74.91 33.17
CA ASN A 7 19.76 -73.99 32.13
C ASN A 7 18.51 -73.35 31.48
N ILE A 8 17.44 -74.11 31.34
CA ILE A 8 16.15 -73.63 30.78
C ILE A 8 15.50 -72.65 31.76
N ARG A 9 15.54 -72.95 33.09
CA ARG A 9 14.99 -72.04 34.11
C ARG A 9 15.81 -70.74 34.23
N MET A 10 17.13 -70.78 34.09
CA MET A 10 18.00 -69.60 34.13
C MET A 10 17.84 -68.75 32.89
N SER A 11 17.68 -69.32 31.70
CA SER A 11 17.39 -68.59 30.44
C SER A 11 15.99 -67.95 30.47
N LEU A 12 14.96 -68.61 31.05
CA LEU A 12 13.65 -67.95 31.19
C LEU A 12 13.65 -66.78 32.21
N LEU A 13 14.38 -66.91 33.31
CA LEU A 13 14.54 -65.80 34.29
C LEU A 13 15.28 -64.66 33.74
N LEU A 14 16.32 -64.88 32.92
CA LEU A 14 17.06 -63.76 32.17
C LEU A 14 16.17 -63.11 31.09
N ALA A 15 15.38 -63.91 30.37
CA ALA A 15 14.47 -63.35 29.38
C ALA A 15 13.31 -62.56 30.02
N THR A 16 12.76 -62.98 31.17
CA THR A 16 11.75 -62.18 31.88
C THR A 16 12.33 -60.95 32.54
N ALA A 17 13.57 -60.95 33.04
CA ALA A 17 14.26 -59.80 33.57
C ALA A 17 14.56 -58.79 32.48
N LEU A 18 14.94 -59.27 31.28
CA LEU A 18 15.19 -58.39 30.10
C LEU A 18 13.89 -57.79 29.58
N LEU A 19 12.81 -58.53 29.53
CA LEU A 19 11.48 -58.03 29.17
C LEU A 19 10.90 -57.04 30.19
N LEU A 20 11.16 -57.24 31.47
CA LEU A 20 10.80 -56.27 32.51
C LEU A 20 11.65 -54.98 32.42
N SER A 21 12.97 -55.10 32.19
CA SER A 21 13.82 -53.92 31.99
C SER A 21 13.50 -53.15 30.71
N ILE A 22 13.15 -53.82 29.62
CA ILE A 22 12.66 -53.18 28.37
C ILE A 22 11.30 -52.50 28.61
N ASN A 23 10.37 -53.10 29.35
CA ASN A 23 9.10 -52.48 29.72
C ASN A 23 9.27 -51.28 30.66
N VAL A 24 10.22 -51.32 31.58
CA VAL A 24 10.55 -50.15 32.45
C VAL A 24 11.23 -49.05 31.65
N CYS A 25 12.15 -49.36 30.74
CA CYS A 25 12.73 -48.39 29.82
C CYS A 25 11.71 -47.79 28.85
N LEU A 26 10.80 -48.61 28.29
CA LEU A 26 9.70 -48.17 27.42
C LEU A 26 8.67 -47.31 28.19
N ARG A 27 8.36 -47.65 29.44
CA ARG A 27 7.50 -46.82 30.30
C ARG A 27 8.17 -45.52 30.70
N ASN A 28 9.47 -45.47 30.95
CA ASN A 28 10.22 -44.26 31.25
C ASN A 28 10.45 -43.37 30.00
N SER A 29 10.51 -43.96 28.81
CA SER A 29 10.55 -43.18 27.56
C SER A 29 9.17 -42.66 27.13
N LEU A 30 8.06 -43.18 27.65
CA LEU A 30 6.70 -42.72 27.40
C LEU A 30 6.22 -41.65 28.40
N GLN A 31 7.01 -41.33 29.43
CA GLN A 31 6.78 -40.23 30.38
C GLN A 31 7.99 -39.30 30.49
N ALA A 32 8.57 -38.91 29.36
CA ALA A 32 9.23 -37.63 29.32
C ALA A 32 8.10 -36.59 29.47
N GLU A 33 7.82 -36.15 30.69
CA GLU A 33 6.98 -34.97 30.93
C GLU A 33 7.46 -33.87 29.94
N THR A 34 6.64 -33.57 28.96
CA THR A 34 6.95 -32.55 27.96
C THR A 34 7.14 -31.24 28.71
N ARG A 35 8.40 -30.80 28.82
CA ARG A 35 8.75 -29.57 29.52
C ARG A 35 8.08 -28.42 28.78
N VAL A 36 7.27 -27.63 29.49
CA VAL A 36 6.58 -26.47 28.91
C VAL A 36 7.60 -25.40 28.54
N SER A 37 7.64 -25.03 27.27
CA SER A 37 8.50 -23.97 26.74
C SER A 37 7.88 -22.62 27.01
N PHE A 38 8.68 -21.67 27.52
CA PHE A 38 8.19 -20.30 27.68
C PHE A 38 7.88 -19.68 26.31
N THR A 39 8.77 -19.83 25.34
CA THR A 39 8.66 -19.24 24.00
C THR A 39 7.52 -19.88 23.20
N ASN A 40 7.39 -21.21 23.21
CA ASN A 40 6.49 -21.92 22.32
C ASN A 40 5.13 -22.27 22.93
N ASP A 41 4.97 -22.18 24.27
CA ASP A 41 3.71 -22.53 24.96
C ASP A 41 3.18 -21.34 25.78
N VAL A 42 4.00 -20.69 26.61
CA VAL A 42 3.54 -19.59 27.47
C VAL A 42 3.27 -18.32 26.69
N MET A 43 4.20 -17.89 25.83
CA MET A 43 4.02 -16.67 25.04
C MET A 43 2.80 -16.71 24.11
N PRO A 44 2.52 -17.80 23.35
CA PRO A 44 1.29 -17.90 22.56
C PRO A 44 0.01 -17.79 23.39
N ILE A 45 -0.02 -18.34 24.62
CA ILE A 45 -1.16 -18.18 25.53
C ILE A 45 -1.35 -16.70 25.90
N LEU A 46 -0.28 -16.00 26.26
CA LEU A 46 -0.37 -14.58 26.61
C LEU A 46 -0.88 -13.73 25.44
N SER A 47 -0.43 -14.03 24.22
CA SER A 47 -0.89 -13.38 23.00
C SER A 47 -2.35 -13.72 22.69
N LYS A 48 -2.74 -15.01 22.79
CA LYS A 48 -4.13 -15.49 22.56
C LYS A 48 -5.15 -14.71 23.38
N PHE A 49 -4.83 -14.46 24.65
CA PHE A 49 -5.70 -13.73 25.56
C PHE A 49 -5.41 -12.19 25.55
N SER A 50 -4.65 -11.71 24.58
CA SER A 50 -4.31 -10.28 24.41
C SER A 50 -3.61 -9.64 25.61
N CYS A 51 -2.95 -10.45 26.46
CA CYS A 51 -2.22 -9.95 27.62
C CYS A 51 -1.07 -9.01 27.22
N ASP A 52 -0.41 -9.33 26.11
CA ASP A 52 0.73 -8.61 25.53
C ASP A 52 0.32 -7.59 24.43
N SER A 53 -0.97 -7.29 24.30
CA SER A 53 -1.45 -6.26 23.37
C SER A 53 -1.17 -4.84 23.89
N GLY A 54 -1.16 -3.86 22.99
CA GLY A 54 -0.94 -2.43 23.32
C GLY A 54 -2.01 -1.83 24.24
N GLY A 55 -3.22 -2.39 24.28
CA GLY A 55 -4.27 -2.01 25.22
C GLY A 55 -4.09 -2.58 26.63
N CYS A 56 -3.26 -3.61 26.79
CA CYS A 56 -3.00 -4.30 28.05
C CYS A 56 -1.56 -4.08 28.51
N HIS A 57 -0.77 -5.13 28.60
CA HIS A 57 0.62 -5.07 29.14
C HIS A 57 1.69 -4.84 28.06
N GLY A 58 1.34 -4.85 26.75
CA GLY A 58 2.27 -4.67 25.64
C GLY A 58 2.65 -3.20 25.34
N LYS A 59 2.05 -2.20 26.02
CA LYS A 59 2.44 -0.80 25.84
C LYS A 59 3.76 -0.49 26.53
N ALA A 60 4.44 0.59 26.12
CA ALA A 60 5.79 0.94 26.56
C ALA A 60 6.00 0.90 28.09
N ASN A 61 5.04 1.39 28.86
CA ASN A 61 5.10 1.40 30.33
C ASN A 61 4.32 0.25 31.00
N GLY A 62 3.73 -0.65 30.20
CA GLY A 62 2.83 -1.69 30.72
C GLY A 62 1.62 -1.15 31.47
N GLN A 63 1.01 -1.99 32.31
CA GLN A 63 -0.04 -1.60 33.25
C GLN A 63 0.45 -1.82 34.69
N ASN A 64 0.41 -0.78 35.49
CA ASN A 64 0.89 -0.83 36.90
C ASN A 64 2.31 -1.42 37.05
N GLY A 65 3.23 -1.05 36.15
CA GLY A 65 4.61 -1.54 36.14
C GLY A 65 4.77 -2.99 35.70
N PHE A 66 3.73 -3.62 35.16
CA PHE A 66 3.84 -4.93 34.52
C PHE A 66 3.78 -4.76 33.00
N ARG A 67 4.91 -4.95 32.35
CA ARG A 67 5.09 -4.84 30.89
C ARG A 67 5.38 -6.20 30.30
N LEU A 68 4.78 -6.50 29.15
CA LEU A 68 5.12 -7.63 28.29
C LEU A 68 5.62 -7.10 26.96
N SER A 69 6.44 -7.86 26.28
CA SER A 69 6.83 -7.57 24.91
C SER A 69 5.61 -7.64 23.99
N LEU A 70 5.42 -6.60 23.20
CA LEU A 70 4.26 -6.47 22.32
C LEU A 70 4.15 -7.67 21.37
N PHE A 71 3.02 -8.37 21.40
CA PHE A 71 2.72 -9.55 20.59
C PHE A 71 3.80 -10.65 20.61
N GLY A 72 4.48 -10.81 21.73
CA GLY A 72 5.46 -11.87 21.91
C GLY A 72 6.84 -11.66 21.29
N GLY A 73 7.11 -10.48 20.69
CA GLY A 73 8.32 -10.20 19.93
C GLY A 73 9.66 -10.20 20.70
N ASP A 74 9.64 -10.33 22.02
CA ASP A 74 10.83 -10.52 22.86
C ASP A 74 10.47 -11.40 24.08
N PRO A 75 10.56 -12.73 23.93
CA PRO A 75 10.22 -13.66 25.01
C PRO A 75 11.07 -13.45 26.26
N MET A 76 12.35 -13.10 26.11
CA MET A 76 13.23 -12.88 27.27
C MET A 76 12.83 -11.63 28.08
N ASP A 77 12.41 -10.53 27.43
CA ASP A 77 11.93 -9.33 28.12
C ASP A 77 10.62 -9.65 28.88
N SER A 78 9.71 -10.39 28.27
CA SER A 78 8.48 -10.87 28.90
C SER A 78 8.75 -11.79 30.08
N TYR A 79 9.69 -12.73 29.94
CA TYR A 79 10.12 -13.60 31.03
C TYR A 79 10.70 -12.83 32.22
N ARG A 80 11.60 -11.89 31.95
CA ARG A 80 12.17 -11.01 33.02
C ARG A 80 11.07 -10.27 33.76
N SER A 81 10.12 -9.75 33.02
CA SER A 81 8.99 -9.02 33.61
C SER A 81 8.09 -9.91 34.46
N ILE A 82 7.80 -11.13 34.04
CA ILE A 82 6.94 -12.06 34.78
C ILE A 82 7.67 -12.62 36.00
N VAL A 83 8.91 -13.10 35.84
CA VAL A 83 9.58 -13.94 36.81
C VAL A 83 10.53 -13.15 37.71
N LEU A 84 11.33 -12.22 37.16
CA LEU A 84 12.43 -11.60 37.88
C LEU A 84 12.06 -10.23 38.47
N GLN A 85 11.22 -9.46 37.80
CA GLN A 85 10.86 -8.12 38.27
C GLN A 85 9.89 -8.20 39.47
N ALA A 86 9.84 -7.10 40.22
CA ALA A 86 8.97 -6.95 41.40
C ALA A 86 9.16 -8.09 42.42
N LYS A 87 10.41 -8.57 42.62
CA LYS A 87 10.81 -9.63 43.56
C LYS A 87 9.99 -10.93 43.37
N GLY A 88 9.71 -11.33 42.14
CA GLY A 88 8.99 -12.56 41.82
C GLY A 88 7.50 -12.58 42.24
N ARG A 89 6.92 -11.41 42.55
CA ARG A 89 5.54 -11.28 43.06
C ARG A 89 4.49 -11.93 42.15
N ARG A 90 4.75 -12.08 40.85
CA ARG A 90 3.75 -12.48 39.86
C ARG A 90 3.58 -13.98 39.77
N VAL A 91 4.59 -14.77 40.17
CA VAL A 91 4.60 -16.22 40.11
C VAL A 91 5.00 -16.80 41.46
N PHE A 92 4.41 -17.95 41.82
CA PHE A 92 4.66 -18.65 43.09
C PHE A 92 4.81 -20.17 42.87
N PRO A 93 6.03 -20.67 42.59
CA PRO A 93 6.24 -22.07 42.22
C PRO A 93 5.82 -23.07 43.27
N ALA A 94 5.91 -22.74 44.58
CA ALA A 94 5.53 -23.64 45.65
C ALA A 94 4.00 -23.95 45.73
N ALA A 95 3.18 -23.05 45.11
CA ALA A 95 1.74 -23.25 44.98
C ALA A 95 1.30 -22.45 43.73
N ALA A 96 1.43 -23.07 42.58
CA ALA A 96 1.26 -22.41 41.28
C ALA A 96 -0.10 -21.69 41.14
N GLU A 97 -1.17 -22.29 41.65
CA GLU A 97 -2.54 -21.77 41.63
C GLU A 97 -2.68 -20.46 42.45
N LYS A 98 -1.74 -20.16 43.35
CA LYS A 98 -1.69 -18.91 44.12
C LYS A 98 -0.92 -17.79 43.38
N SER A 99 -0.31 -18.08 42.24
CA SER A 99 0.40 -17.11 41.42
C SER A 99 -0.52 -15.96 41.03
N LEU A 100 -0.06 -14.72 41.22
CA LEU A 100 -0.84 -13.53 40.84
C LEU A 100 -1.16 -13.52 39.34
N LEU A 101 -0.26 -14.06 38.50
CA LEU A 101 -0.46 -14.22 37.05
C LEU A 101 -1.74 -15.01 36.78
N LEU A 102 -1.91 -16.18 37.38
CA LEU A 102 -3.07 -17.06 37.20
C LEU A 102 -4.34 -16.47 37.82
N ARG A 103 -4.24 -15.96 39.06
CA ARG A 103 -5.39 -15.38 39.79
C ARG A 103 -5.96 -14.15 39.12
N LYS A 104 -5.12 -13.33 38.47
CA LYS A 104 -5.56 -12.16 37.67
C LYS A 104 -6.23 -12.62 36.37
N ALA A 105 -5.64 -13.60 35.68
CA ALA A 105 -6.16 -14.11 34.44
C ALA A 105 -7.53 -14.81 34.58
N THR A 106 -7.77 -15.48 35.72
CA THR A 106 -9.05 -16.14 36.03
C THR A 106 -10.08 -15.23 36.68
N GLY A 107 -9.68 -14.00 37.06
CA GLY A 107 -10.59 -13.07 37.76
C GLY A 107 -10.77 -13.34 39.26
N VAL A 108 -10.09 -14.34 39.82
CA VAL A 108 -10.09 -14.61 41.28
C VAL A 108 -9.52 -13.40 42.06
N THR A 109 -8.61 -12.67 41.45
CA THR A 109 -8.16 -11.36 41.93
C THR A 109 -8.59 -10.30 40.96
N ALA A 110 -9.14 -9.17 41.44
CA ALA A 110 -9.63 -8.08 40.62
C ALA A 110 -8.59 -7.66 39.55
N HIS A 111 -9.01 -7.63 38.28
CA HIS A 111 -8.19 -7.36 37.11
C HIS A 111 -8.89 -6.39 36.15
N GLY A 112 -8.28 -5.28 35.84
CA GLY A 112 -8.84 -4.28 34.93
C GLY A 112 -9.10 -4.82 33.51
N GLY A 113 -8.39 -5.88 33.09
CA GLY A 113 -8.63 -6.60 31.84
C GLY A 113 -9.79 -7.62 31.90
N GLY A 114 -10.43 -7.79 33.04
CA GLY A 114 -11.48 -8.80 33.26
C GLY A 114 -10.94 -10.23 33.36
N ARG A 115 -11.87 -11.20 33.38
CA ARG A 115 -11.55 -12.62 33.32
C ARG A 115 -11.14 -13.00 31.90
N ARG A 116 -9.97 -13.61 31.73
CA ARG A 116 -9.42 -14.02 30.44
C ARG A 116 -9.51 -15.50 30.16
N MET A 117 -9.39 -16.35 31.18
CA MET A 117 -9.43 -17.80 31.03
C MET A 117 -10.16 -18.49 32.20
N SER A 118 -10.58 -19.73 31.98
CA SER A 118 -11.11 -20.61 33.03
C SER A 118 -9.99 -21.45 33.65
N GLU A 119 -10.12 -21.80 34.91
CA GLU A 119 -9.21 -22.74 35.60
C GLU A 119 -9.25 -24.16 34.99
N THR A 120 -10.32 -24.49 34.28
CA THR A 120 -10.47 -25.78 33.59
C THR A 120 -9.92 -25.73 32.15
N SER A 121 -9.47 -24.58 31.66
CA SER A 121 -8.95 -24.43 30.29
C SER A 121 -7.56 -25.04 30.16
N GLU A 122 -7.25 -25.60 28.99
CA GLU A 122 -5.92 -26.11 28.64
C GLU A 122 -4.84 -25.05 28.83
N SER A 123 -5.12 -23.82 28.43
CA SER A 123 -4.21 -22.67 28.60
C SER A 123 -3.86 -22.38 30.06
N TYR A 124 -4.82 -22.48 30.95
CA TYR A 124 -4.56 -22.37 32.40
C TYR A 124 -3.69 -23.49 32.90
N GLN A 125 -3.99 -24.72 32.51
CA GLN A 125 -3.22 -25.90 32.93
C GLN A 125 -1.78 -25.85 32.44
N THR A 126 -1.57 -25.37 31.20
CA THR A 126 -0.22 -25.16 30.62
C THR A 126 0.57 -24.11 31.41
N LEU A 127 -0.04 -22.99 31.71
CA LEU A 127 0.61 -21.94 32.53
C LEU A 127 0.93 -22.43 33.96
N ARG A 128 0.00 -23.16 34.56
CA ARG A 128 0.21 -23.75 35.87
C ARG A 128 1.36 -24.78 35.88
N LEU A 129 1.38 -25.65 34.89
CA LEU A 129 2.45 -26.65 34.75
C LEU A 129 3.81 -26.01 34.52
N TRP A 130 3.89 -24.97 33.70
CA TRP A 130 5.14 -24.17 33.52
C TRP A 130 5.65 -23.63 34.85
N ILE A 131 4.75 -23.11 35.70
CA ILE A 131 5.13 -22.58 37.02
C ILE A 131 5.60 -23.72 37.92
N GLU A 132 4.90 -24.90 37.97
CA GLU A 132 5.24 -26.07 38.75
C GLU A 132 6.56 -26.72 38.33
N GLN A 133 6.89 -26.68 37.02
CA GLN A 133 8.15 -27.17 36.45
C GLN A 133 9.35 -26.28 36.72
N GLY A 134 9.18 -25.19 37.49
CA GLY A 134 10.28 -24.31 37.91
C GLY A 134 10.56 -23.16 36.97
N LEU A 135 9.55 -22.70 36.17
CA LEU A 135 9.64 -21.44 35.39
C LEU A 135 10.75 -21.48 34.34
N ALA A 136 10.76 -22.46 33.45
CA ALA A 136 11.75 -22.58 32.39
C ALA A 136 11.89 -21.23 31.62
N LYS A 137 13.14 -20.74 31.52
CA LYS A 137 13.44 -19.48 30.81
C LYS A 137 13.67 -19.73 29.32
N PRO A 138 13.44 -18.73 28.44
CA PRO A 138 13.90 -18.78 27.07
C PRO A 138 15.41 -19.02 26.98
N SER A 139 15.86 -19.85 26.08
CA SER A 139 17.26 -20.15 25.84
C SER A 139 17.56 -20.29 24.36
N ASP A 140 18.84 -20.15 23.97
CA ASP A 140 19.29 -20.35 22.59
C ASP A 140 19.20 -21.81 22.13
N LEU A 141 18.89 -22.74 23.07
CA LEU A 141 18.64 -24.17 22.81
C LEU A 141 17.15 -24.48 22.61
N ASP A 142 16.27 -23.46 22.78
CA ASP A 142 14.84 -23.67 22.54
C ASP A 142 14.58 -23.97 21.06
N ILE A 143 13.63 -24.85 20.83
CA ILE A 143 13.16 -25.17 19.48
C ILE A 143 12.55 -23.90 18.88
N GLU A 144 13.11 -23.41 17.79
CA GLU A 144 12.69 -22.15 17.13
C GLU A 144 11.50 -22.39 16.20
N LEU A 145 10.47 -21.53 16.26
CA LEU A 145 9.35 -21.52 15.31
C LEU A 145 9.87 -20.99 13.96
N LYS A 146 9.91 -21.85 12.93
CA LYS A 146 10.41 -21.47 11.60
C LYS A 146 9.32 -20.92 10.70
N ARG A 147 8.15 -21.51 10.69
CA ARG A 147 7.01 -21.08 9.86
C ARG A 147 5.69 -21.65 10.35
N ILE A 148 4.60 -21.02 9.93
CA ILE A 148 3.25 -21.59 10.03
C ILE A 148 2.73 -21.95 8.65
N GLN A 149 1.83 -22.91 8.61
CA GLN A 149 1.06 -23.27 7.42
C GLN A 149 -0.40 -23.38 7.82
N TRP A 150 -1.27 -22.87 6.98
CA TRP A 150 -2.71 -22.92 7.22
C TRP A 150 -3.45 -23.45 6.00
N SER A 151 -4.63 -23.97 6.23
CA SER A 151 -5.52 -24.49 5.19
C SER A 151 -6.97 -24.14 5.55
N PRO A 152 -7.76 -23.69 4.55
CA PRO A 152 -7.38 -23.40 3.17
C PRO A 152 -6.56 -22.08 3.03
N ARG A 153 -5.89 -21.90 1.90
CA ARG A 153 -5.21 -20.62 1.56
C ARG A 153 -6.17 -19.58 0.98
N GLN A 154 -7.12 -20.07 0.23
CA GLN A 154 -8.21 -19.31 -0.36
C GLN A 154 -9.47 -20.17 -0.32
N VAL A 155 -10.62 -19.53 -0.15
CA VAL A 155 -11.91 -20.24 -0.16
C VAL A 155 -12.99 -19.36 -0.79
N VAL A 156 -13.87 -20.00 -1.55
CA VAL A 156 -15.11 -19.41 -2.07
C VAL A 156 -16.27 -20.01 -1.28
N LEU A 157 -16.99 -19.18 -0.53
CA LEU A 157 -18.09 -19.63 0.34
C LEU A 157 -19.37 -18.89 0.00
N ALA A 158 -20.46 -19.64 -0.08
CA ALA A 158 -21.80 -19.04 -0.17
C ALA A 158 -22.13 -18.25 1.12
N PRO A 159 -23.10 -17.34 1.08
CA PRO A 159 -23.68 -16.74 2.29
C PRO A 159 -24.10 -17.81 3.29
N ASP A 160 -23.97 -17.53 4.58
CA ASP A 160 -24.24 -18.40 5.72
C ASP A 160 -23.37 -19.67 5.82
N ALA A 161 -22.49 -19.92 4.87
CA ALA A 161 -21.59 -21.07 4.91
C ALA A 161 -20.51 -20.91 5.98
N GLN A 162 -20.00 -22.06 6.45
CA GLN A 162 -18.93 -22.15 7.45
C GLN A 162 -17.71 -22.87 6.89
N GLN A 163 -16.53 -22.48 7.40
CA GLN A 163 -15.26 -23.12 7.07
C GLN A 163 -14.33 -23.15 8.28
N GLN A 164 -13.84 -24.33 8.61
CA GLN A 164 -12.77 -24.46 9.61
C GLN A 164 -11.42 -24.11 8.99
N ILE A 165 -10.69 -23.21 9.62
CA ILE A 165 -9.30 -22.93 9.32
C ILE A 165 -8.44 -23.79 10.25
N SER A 166 -7.45 -24.51 9.70
CA SER A 166 -6.44 -25.23 10.47
C SER A 166 -5.08 -24.55 10.35
N VAL A 167 -4.32 -24.51 11.45
CA VAL A 167 -3.00 -23.89 11.50
C VAL A 167 -1.98 -24.87 12.08
N ARG A 168 -0.89 -25.14 11.35
CA ARG A 168 0.21 -26.00 11.76
C ARG A 168 1.51 -25.22 11.86
N ALA A 169 2.17 -25.30 13.00
CA ALA A 169 3.49 -24.73 13.23
C ALA A 169 4.59 -25.76 12.92
N PHE A 170 5.71 -25.29 12.36
CA PHE A 170 6.90 -26.07 12.04
C PHE A 170 8.11 -25.47 12.73
N TYR A 171 8.92 -26.32 13.37
CA TYR A 171 10.01 -25.92 14.23
C TYR A 171 11.38 -26.32 13.68
N SER A 172 12.45 -25.77 14.30
CA SER A 172 13.84 -25.95 13.88
C SER A 172 14.37 -27.38 13.98
N ASP A 173 13.77 -28.20 14.85
CA ASP A 173 14.08 -29.63 15.03
C ASP A 173 13.36 -30.55 14.03
N GLY A 174 12.62 -29.97 13.07
CA GLY A 174 11.81 -30.70 12.11
C GLY A 174 10.43 -31.13 12.63
N SER A 175 10.12 -30.91 13.90
CA SER A 175 8.81 -31.22 14.47
C SER A 175 7.72 -30.26 13.94
N SER A 176 6.48 -30.71 14.01
CA SER A 176 5.32 -29.87 13.73
C SER A 176 4.17 -30.20 14.68
N ARG A 177 3.36 -29.19 15.01
CA ARG A 177 2.13 -29.39 15.80
C ARG A 177 0.98 -28.55 15.27
N ASP A 178 -0.24 -29.01 15.53
CA ASP A 178 -1.44 -28.22 15.33
C ASP A 178 -1.50 -27.11 16.39
N VAL A 179 -1.64 -25.88 15.95
CA VAL A 179 -1.71 -24.70 16.82
C VAL A 179 -2.99 -23.87 16.55
N THR A 180 -3.98 -24.48 15.93
CA THR A 180 -5.24 -23.82 15.55
C THR A 180 -5.89 -23.13 16.74
N SER A 181 -6.03 -23.83 17.87
CA SER A 181 -6.62 -23.28 19.09
C SER A 181 -5.79 -22.18 19.74
N MET A 182 -4.51 -22.06 19.39
CA MET A 182 -3.58 -21.05 19.91
C MET A 182 -3.32 -19.90 18.95
N ALA A 183 -3.68 -20.03 17.67
CA ALA A 183 -3.56 -18.98 16.68
C ALA A 183 -4.56 -17.82 16.93
N LEU A 184 -4.18 -16.64 16.53
CA LEU A 184 -5.05 -15.46 16.51
C LEU A 184 -5.66 -15.31 15.12
N PHE A 185 -6.96 -15.04 15.07
CA PHE A 185 -7.70 -14.84 13.84
C PHE A 185 -8.38 -13.46 13.87
N SER A 186 -8.34 -12.73 12.76
CA SER A 186 -9.09 -11.48 12.61
C SER A 186 -9.49 -11.25 11.16
N MET A 187 -10.67 -10.69 10.95
CA MET A 187 -11.14 -10.30 9.61
C MET A 187 -10.50 -8.98 9.17
N SER A 188 -10.20 -8.85 7.86
CA SER A 188 -9.74 -7.60 7.25
C SER A 188 -10.88 -6.65 6.87
N VAL A 189 -12.09 -7.18 6.71
CA VAL A 189 -13.29 -6.44 6.34
C VAL A 189 -14.40 -6.77 7.32
N ASP A 190 -14.86 -5.76 8.04
CA ASP A 190 -15.99 -5.90 8.96
C ASP A 190 -17.29 -6.21 8.20
N GLY A 191 -18.10 -7.11 8.76
CA GLY A 191 -19.39 -7.45 8.19
C GLY A 191 -19.37 -8.43 7.02
N LEU A 192 -18.20 -8.89 6.55
CA LEU A 192 -18.11 -9.94 5.53
C LEU A 192 -18.31 -11.33 6.13
N ALA A 193 -17.59 -11.64 7.18
CA ALA A 193 -17.67 -12.88 7.93
C ALA A 193 -17.25 -12.66 9.37
N GLN A 194 -17.54 -13.65 10.24
CA GLN A 194 -17.04 -13.71 11.61
C GLN A 194 -16.10 -14.92 11.74
N VAL A 195 -15.05 -14.77 12.53
CA VAL A 195 -14.13 -15.87 12.82
C VAL A 195 -14.05 -16.07 14.33
N THR A 196 -14.25 -17.31 14.78
CA THR A 196 -14.14 -17.67 16.20
C THR A 196 -12.68 -17.75 16.63
N THR A 197 -12.46 -17.79 17.94
CA THR A 197 -11.13 -18.00 18.51
C THR A 197 -10.49 -19.31 18.09
N ASP A 198 -11.28 -20.31 17.72
CA ASP A 198 -10.80 -21.64 17.30
C ASP A 198 -10.74 -21.80 15.78
N GLY A 199 -10.86 -20.69 15.04
CA GLY A 199 -10.66 -20.64 13.60
C GLY A 199 -11.87 -21.10 12.78
N LEU A 200 -13.08 -21.18 13.36
CA LEU A 200 -14.30 -21.40 12.58
C LEU A 200 -14.76 -20.08 11.97
N LEU A 201 -14.71 -20.01 10.66
CA LEU A 201 -15.19 -18.89 9.86
C LEU A 201 -16.66 -19.09 9.50
N GLN A 202 -17.49 -18.06 9.66
CA GLN A 202 -18.89 -18.04 9.24
C GLN A 202 -19.16 -16.79 8.42
N VAL A 203 -19.64 -16.96 7.20
CA VAL A 203 -20.03 -15.87 6.31
C VAL A 203 -21.31 -15.22 6.83
N VAL A 204 -21.36 -13.88 6.84
CA VAL A 204 -22.54 -13.11 7.27
C VAL A 204 -23.02 -12.11 6.21
N SER A 205 -22.25 -11.92 5.13
CA SER A 205 -22.56 -11.01 4.02
C SER A 205 -23.20 -11.74 2.85
N GLU A 206 -23.94 -10.99 2.03
CA GLU A 206 -24.54 -11.45 0.77
C GLU A 206 -23.52 -11.54 -0.40
N GLY A 207 -22.31 -11.06 -0.21
CA GLY A 207 -21.25 -11.07 -1.20
C GLY A 207 -20.09 -10.16 -0.85
N GLY A 208 -18.91 -10.39 -1.42
CA GLY A 208 -17.73 -9.56 -1.24
C GLY A 208 -16.41 -10.33 -1.21
N LEU A 209 -15.34 -9.57 -0.99
CA LEU A 209 -13.95 -10.05 -0.91
C LEU A 209 -13.30 -9.56 0.39
N GLY A 210 -12.57 -10.44 1.05
CA GLY A 210 -11.80 -10.10 2.25
C GLY A 210 -10.76 -11.14 2.57
N SER A 211 -10.10 -10.99 3.72
CA SER A 211 -9.14 -11.98 4.20
C SER A 211 -9.24 -12.19 5.70
N VAL A 212 -8.84 -13.37 6.15
CA VAL A 212 -8.62 -13.69 7.57
C VAL A 212 -7.14 -13.61 7.84
N THR A 213 -6.72 -12.68 8.69
CA THR A 213 -5.36 -12.64 9.22
C THR A 213 -5.18 -13.77 10.23
N ILE A 214 -4.08 -14.50 10.13
CA ILE A 214 -3.69 -15.61 10.99
C ILE A 214 -2.35 -15.26 11.60
N LYS A 215 -2.24 -15.35 12.95
CA LYS A 215 -0.99 -15.07 13.66
C LYS A 215 -0.73 -16.15 14.72
N TYR A 216 0.50 -16.63 14.77
CA TYR A 216 1.00 -17.51 15.85
C TYR A 216 2.47 -17.18 16.12
N GLY A 217 2.78 -16.76 17.35
CA GLY A 217 4.11 -16.22 17.68
C GLY A 217 4.46 -15.02 16.80
N GLU A 218 5.66 -15.04 16.24
CA GLU A 218 6.14 -14.00 15.31
C GLU A 218 5.69 -14.23 13.85
N GLN A 219 5.09 -15.38 13.56
CA GLN A 219 4.66 -15.73 12.20
C GLN A 219 3.24 -15.21 11.91
N THR A 220 3.07 -14.66 10.73
CA THR A 220 1.79 -14.12 10.25
C THR A 220 1.46 -14.62 8.87
N GLY A 221 0.18 -14.59 8.52
CA GLY A 221 -0.29 -14.89 7.18
C GLY A 221 -1.75 -14.51 7.00
N SER A 222 -2.29 -14.78 5.82
CA SER A 222 -3.69 -14.54 5.54
C SER A 222 -4.31 -15.63 4.69
N MET A 223 -5.60 -15.87 4.89
CA MET A 223 -6.46 -16.69 4.04
C MET A 223 -7.41 -15.75 3.29
N GLN A 224 -7.48 -15.86 1.98
CA GLN A 224 -8.42 -15.08 1.18
C GLN A 224 -9.82 -15.71 1.20
N LEU A 225 -10.84 -14.86 1.41
CA LEU A 225 -12.26 -15.24 1.40
C LEU A 225 -12.97 -14.51 0.26
N LEU A 226 -13.61 -15.30 -0.61
CA LEU A 226 -14.50 -14.81 -1.66
C LEU A 226 -15.93 -15.27 -1.33
N VAL A 227 -16.85 -14.32 -1.30
CA VAL A 227 -18.27 -14.58 -1.12
C VAL A 227 -19.00 -14.17 -2.41
N PRO A 228 -19.46 -15.10 -3.24
CA PRO A 228 -20.18 -14.78 -4.47
C PRO A 228 -21.48 -14.02 -4.18
N TYR A 229 -21.76 -12.99 -4.98
CA TYR A 229 -23.03 -12.28 -4.91
C TYR A 229 -24.17 -13.17 -5.39
N GLN A 230 -25.27 -13.20 -4.65
CA GLN A 230 -26.42 -14.01 -5.02
C GLN A 230 -27.11 -13.41 -6.26
N GLN A 231 -27.33 -14.26 -7.25
CA GLN A 231 -28.03 -13.93 -8.49
C GLN A 231 -29.02 -15.03 -8.87
N SER A 232 -30.04 -14.67 -9.64
CA SER A 232 -30.98 -15.65 -10.19
C SER A 232 -30.29 -16.57 -11.22
N ALA A 233 -30.86 -17.71 -11.49
CA ALA A 233 -30.35 -18.65 -12.50
C ALA A 233 -30.28 -18.03 -13.92
N GLU A 234 -31.19 -17.10 -14.25
CA GLU A 234 -31.20 -16.36 -15.49
C GLU A 234 -30.04 -15.37 -15.56
N GLN A 235 -29.86 -14.54 -14.54
CA GLN A 235 -28.72 -13.60 -14.41
C GLN A 235 -27.37 -14.31 -14.48
N LEU A 236 -27.22 -15.48 -13.83
CA LEU A 236 -26.01 -16.29 -13.91
C LEU A 236 -25.74 -16.83 -15.32
N ARG A 237 -26.79 -17.12 -16.09
CA ARG A 237 -26.64 -17.57 -17.48
C ARG A 237 -26.15 -16.43 -18.37
N GLU A 238 -26.77 -15.25 -18.24
CA GLU A 238 -26.37 -14.03 -18.96
C GLU A 238 -24.94 -13.62 -18.60
N LEU A 239 -24.60 -13.59 -17.30
CA LEU A 239 -23.26 -13.30 -16.81
C LEU A 239 -22.21 -14.24 -17.41
N ARG A 240 -22.48 -15.56 -17.43
CA ARG A 240 -21.56 -16.53 -18.04
C ARG A 240 -21.37 -16.27 -19.54
N GLY A 241 -22.43 -15.89 -20.25
CA GLY A 241 -22.35 -15.47 -21.66
C GLY A 241 -21.45 -14.26 -21.85
N THR A 242 -21.68 -13.21 -21.07
CA THR A 242 -20.87 -11.98 -21.09
C THR A 242 -19.39 -12.26 -20.78
N LEU A 243 -19.11 -12.95 -19.68
CA LEU A 243 -17.74 -13.26 -19.28
C LEU A 243 -17.03 -14.21 -20.26
N SER A 244 -17.75 -15.13 -20.90
CA SER A 244 -17.21 -16.00 -21.95
C SER A 244 -16.82 -15.20 -23.19
N SER A 245 -17.65 -14.24 -23.61
CA SER A 245 -17.32 -13.39 -24.76
C SER A 245 -16.09 -12.51 -24.49
N LEU A 246 -15.93 -12.01 -23.27
CA LEU A 246 -14.74 -11.27 -22.85
C LEU A 246 -13.47 -12.14 -22.90
N LYS A 247 -13.54 -13.43 -22.53
CA LYS A 247 -12.39 -14.35 -22.60
C LYS A 247 -11.93 -14.64 -24.03
N THR A 248 -12.87 -14.69 -24.99
CA THR A 248 -12.56 -15.04 -26.38
C THR A 248 -12.15 -13.84 -27.22
N GLY A 249 -12.48 -12.63 -26.81
CA GLY A 249 -12.36 -11.40 -27.61
C GLY A 249 -11.01 -10.68 -27.54
N ASN A 250 -10.06 -11.09 -26.69
CA ASN A 250 -8.86 -10.27 -26.50
C ASN A 250 -7.57 -11.08 -26.30
N SER A 251 -6.59 -10.78 -27.13
CA SER A 251 -5.21 -11.32 -27.10
C SER A 251 -4.38 -10.82 -25.91
N ASN A 252 -4.92 -9.99 -25.02
CA ASN A 252 -4.19 -9.41 -23.90
C ASN A 252 -4.32 -10.26 -22.62
N ASN A 253 -4.18 -11.60 -22.79
CA ASN A 253 -3.40 -12.46 -21.99
C ASN A 253 -3.77 -12.46 -20.47
N GLY A 254 -2.87 -12.55 -19.59
CA GLY A 254 -3.05 -12.82 -18.19
C GLY A 254 -3.79 -11.73 -17.40
N VAL A 255 -3.74 -10.44 -17.80
CA VAL A 255 -4.38 -9.33 -17.06
C VAL A 255 -5.90 -9.39 -17.15
N ASN A 256 -6.42 -9.46 -18.36
CA ASN A 256 -7.87 -9.55 -18.59
C ASN A 256 -8.43 -10.89 -18.11
N GLU A 257 -7.67 -11.97 -18.28
CA GLU A 257 -8.03 -13.30 -17.78
C GLU A 257 -8.18 -13.30 -16.25
N ALA A 258 -7.23 -12.71 -15.51
CA ALA A 258 -7.27 -12.62 -14.06
C ALA A 258 -8.48 -11.80 -13.55
N LEU A 259 -8.84 -10.72 -14.25
CA LEU A 259 -10.04 -9.93 -13.94
C LEU A 259 -11.31 -10.76 -14.14
N VAL A 260 -11.46 -11.38 -15.32
CA VAL A 260 -12.67 -12.16 -15.68
C VAL A 260 -12.81 -13.38 -14.76
N ASN A 261 -11.71 -14.07 -14.42
CA ASN A 261 -11.73 -15.19 -13.49
C ASN A 261 -12.24 -14.76 -12.09
N GLN A 262 -11.80 -13.61 -11.59
CA GLN A 262 -12.26 -13.08 -10.30
C GLN A 262 -13.75 -12.68 -10.35
N TRP A 263 -14.19 -11.99 -11.39
CA TRP A 263 -15.62 -11.65 -11.57
C TRP A 263 -16.49 -12.89 -11.67
N GLN A 264 -16.00 -13.93 -12.33
CA GLN A 264 -16.69 -15.22 -12.41
C GLN A 264 -16.81 -15.90 -11.03
N GLN A 265 -15.72 -15.94 -10.24
CA GLN A 265 -15.73 -16.51 -8.89
C GLN A 265 -16.67 -15.77 -7.94
N LEU A 266 -16.74 -14.45 -8.04
CA LEU A 266 -17.58 -13.59 -7.21
C LEU A 266 -18.99 -13.39 -7.79
N GLN A 267 -19.26 -13.90 -9.01
CA GLN A 267 -20.52 -13.69 -9.71
C GLN A 267 -20.88 -12.21 -9.88
N ILE A 268 -19.87 -11.39 -10.18
CA ILE A 268 -20.02 -9.95 -10.41
C ILE A 268 -20.16 -9.70 -11.91
N GLU A 269 -21.20 -8.97 -12.29
CA GLU A 269 -21.35 -8.42 -13.63
C GLU A 269 -20.55 -7.12 -13.73
N PRO A 270 -19.55 -7.03 -14.64
CA PRO A 270 -18.85 -5.78 -14.85
C PRO A 270 -19.76 -4.73 -15.52
N ALA A 271 -19.43 -3.45 -15.31
CA ALA A 271 -20.07 -2.35 -16.04
C ALA A 271 -19.82 -2.46 -17.55
N GLN A 272 -20.61 -1.76 -18.33
CA GLN A 272 -20.38 -1.65 -19.78
C GLN A 272 -19.08 -0.89 -20.06
N VAL A 273 -18.53 -1.07 -21.24
CA VAL A 273 -17.39 -0.27 -21.72
C VAL A 273 -17.82 1.18 -21.84
N CYS A 274 -17.01 2.11 -21.32
CA CYS A 274 -17.31 3.54 -21.42
C CYS A 274 -17.29 4.01 -22.88
N ASP A 275 -18.03 5.09 -23.15
CA ASP A 275 -18.04 5.72 -24.45
C ASP A 275 -16.70 6.41 -24.79
N ASP A 276 -16.54 6.83 -26.03
CA ASP A 276 -15.30 7.43 -26.49
C ASP A 276 -15.02 8.82 -25.90
N PRO A 277 -16.02 9.71 -25.70
CA PRO A 277 -15.81 10.96 -24.97
C PRO A 277 -15.28 10.75 -23.56
N THR A 278 -15.83 9.81 -22.82
CA THR A 278 -15.35 9.44 -21.47
C THR A 278 -13.93 8.89 -21.54
N PHE A 279 -13.63 8.02 -22.52
CA PHE A 279 -12.29 7.44 -22.65
C PHE A 279 -11.21 8.49 -22.94
N ILE A 280 -11.41 9.34 -23.96
CA ILE A 280 -10.40 10.34 -24.31
C ILE A 280 -10.15 11.33 -23.16
N ARG A 281 -11.22 11.79 -22.48
CA ARG A 281 -11.07 12.67 -21.31
C ARG A 281 -10.30 11.98 -20.19
N ARG A 282 -10.66 10.75 -19.84
CA ARG A 282 -10.02 9.94 -18.81
C ARG A 282 -8.53 9.77 -19.09
N VAL A 283 -8.20 9.28 -20.26
CA VAL A 283 -6.82 8.91 -20.60
C VAL A 283 -5.90 10.13 -20.76
N SER A 284 -6.42 11.25 -21.25
CA SER A 284 -5.66 12.51 -21.35
C SER A 284 -5.31 13.05 -19.96
N ILE A 285 -6.26 13.03 -19.02
CA ILE A 285 -6.02 13.43 -17.63
C ILE A 285 -5.05 12.47 -16.96
N ASP A 286 -5.17 11.15 -17.17
CA ASP A 286 -4.39 10.15 -16.47
C ASP A 286 -2.96 10.04 -16.97
N ILE A 287 -2.71 10.25 -18.25
CA ILE A 287 -1.37 10.18 -18.82
C ILE A 287 -0.68 11.57 -18.79
N CYS A 288 -1.37 12.64 -19.18
CA CYS A 288 -0.76 13.95 -19.37
C CYS A 288 -1.16 15.00 -18.32
N GLY A 289 -2.15 14.70 -17.45
CA GLY A 289 -2.69 15.71 -16.53
C GLY A 289 -3.32 16.90 -17.25
N THR A 290 -3.90 16.70 -18.44
CA THR A 290 -4.53 17.73 -19.26
C THR A 290 -5.91 17.32 -19.69
N LEU A 291 -6.78 18.30 -19.98
CA LEU A 291 -8.02 18.03 -20.70
C LEU A 291 -7.73 17.92 -22.20
N PRO A 292 -8.44 17.04 -22.94
CA PRO A 292 -8.38 17.09 -24.40
C PRO A 292 -9.03 18.37 -24.90
N THR A 293 -8.58 18.89 -26.02
CA THR A 293 -9.23 20.01 -26.71
C THR A 293 -10.53 19.59 -27.38
N ALA A 294 -11.45 20.51 -27.59
CA ALA A 294 -12.71 20.23 -28.31
C ALA A 294 -12.50 19.59 -29.70
N SER A 295 -11.45 20.00 -30.41
CA SER A 295 -11.08 19.45 -31.72
C SER A 295 -10.58 18.01 -31.63
N GLU A 296 -9.76 17.69 -30.63
CA GLU A 296 -9.28 16.31 -30.39
C GLU A 296 -10.42 15.37 -30.03
N VAL A 297 -11.36 15.83 -29.18
CA VAL A 297 -12.56 15.05 -28.84
C VAL A 297 -13.38 14.73 -30.08
N LEU A 298 -13.70 15.73 -30.89
CA LEU A 298 -14.50 15.53 -32.11
C LEU A 298 -13.79 14.61 -33.11
N ALA A 299 -12.48 14.79 -33.31
CA ALA A 299 -11.69 13.94 -34.20
C ALA A 299 -11.66 12.48 -33.68
N PHE A 300 -11.45 12.26 -32.39
CA PHE A 300 -11.40 10.94 -31.80
C PHE A 300 -12.76 10.20 -31.84
N VAL A 301 -13.86 10.92 -31.57
CA VAL A 301 -15.21 10.34 -31.60
C VAL A 301 -15.60 9.97 -33.04
N SER A 302 -15.23 10.79 -34.03
CA SER A 302 -15.54 10.53 -35.44
C SER A 302 -14.64 9.46 -36.09
N ASP A 303 -13.53 9.09 -35.45
CA ASP A 303 -12.63 8.05 -35.95
C ASP A 303 -13.28 6.67 -35.79
N SER A 304 -13.39 5.93 -36.90
CA SER A 304 -13.97 4.58 -36.94
C SER A 304 -12.95 3.44 -36.74
N ASP A 305 -11.66 3.76 -36.58
CA ASP A 305 -10.63 2.74 -36.39
C ASP A 305 -10.81 2.03 -35.06
N VAL A 306 -10.89 0.70 -35.09
CA VAL A 306 -11.02 -0.16 -33.90
C VAL A 306 -9.85 0.00 -32.93
N ASN A 307 -8.65 0.38 -33.41
CA ASN A 307 -7.44 0.58 -32.61
C ASN A 307 -7.25 2.03 -32.14
N LYS A 308 -8.23 2.93 -32.35
CA LYS A 308 -8.09 4.35 -32.01
C LYS A 308 -7.72 4.63 -30.55
N ARG A 309 -8.23 3.82 -29.60
CA ARG A 309 -7.91 3.95 -28.17
C ARG A 309 -6.43 3.64 -27.90
N ALA A 310 -5.91 2.55 -28.45
CA ALA A 310 -4.49 2.19 -28.30
C ALA A 310 -3.57 3.25 -28.95
N ARG A 311 -3.91 3.72 -30.13
CA ARG A 311 -3.18 4.78 -30.84
C ARG A 311 -3.17 6.09 -30.04
N LEU A 312 -4.28 6.45 -29.41
CA LEU A 312 -4.36 7.64 -28.56
C LEU A 312 -3.43 7.50 -27.35
N VAL A 313 -3.41 6.34 -26.69
CA VAL A 313 -2.48 6.05 -25.58
C VAL A 313 -1.02 6.22 -26.03
N ASP A 314 -0.67 5.68 -27.20
CA ASP A 314 0.68 5.84 -27.76
C ASP A 314 1.03 7.32 -27.99
N GLN A 315 0.12 8.09 -28.56
CA GLN A 315 0.32 9.51 -28.83
C GLN A 315 0.52 10.31 -27.53
N LEU A 316 -0.30 10.07 -26.50
CA LEU A 316 -0.21 10.74 -25.21
C LEU A 316 1.11 10.41 -24.47
N LEU A 317 1.59 9.17 -24.57
CA LEU A 317 2.87 8.76 -23.96
C LEU A 317 4.11 9.42 -24.59
N GLU A 318 3.98 9.96 -25.80
CA GLU A 318 5.06 10.71 -26.45
C GLU A 318 4.99 12.23 -26.20
N GLN A 319 3.93 12.73 -25.53
CA GLN A 319 3.81 14.14 -25.16
C GLN A 319 4.73 14.50 -23.98
N PRO A 320 5.33 15.69 -23.98
CA PRO A 320 6.16 16.15 -22.85
C PRO A 320 5.37 16.26 -21.54
N GLU A 321 4.06 16.47 -21.62
CA GLU A 321 3.14 16.54 -20.48
C GLU A 321 3.11 15.22 -19.70
N TYR A 322 3.24 14.07 -20.36
CA TYR A 322 3.40 12.77 -19.70
C TYR A 322 4.56 12.81 -18.72
N ALA A 323 5.73 13.22 -19.20
CA ALA A 323 6.93 13.24 -18.37
C ALA A 323 6.82 14.26 -17.23
N SER A 324 6.25 15.44 -17.47
CA SER A 324 6.02 16.47 -16.45
C SER A 324 5.05 16.00 -15.37
N TYR A 325 3.94 15.37 -15.76
CA TYR A 325 2.92 14.89 -14.83
C TYR A 325 3.41 13.72 -13.97
N PHE A 326 4.11 12.77 -14.56
CA PHE A 326 4.71 11.68 -13.76
C PHE A 326 5.91 12.14 -12.94
N ALA A 327 6.63 13.20 -13.38
CA ALA A 327 7.74 13.77 -12.59
C ALA A 327 7.26 14.37 -11.28
N ILE A 328 6.12 15.09 -11.25
CA ILE A 328 5.60 15.62 -9.99
C ILE A 328 5.16 14.50 -9.03
N LYS A 329 4.60 13.40 -9.53
CA LYS A 329 4.26 12.23 -8.71
C LYS A 329 5.49 11.56 -8.11
N TRP A 330 6.55 11.40 -8.90
CA TRP A 330 7.82 10.90 -8.38
C TRP A 330 8.48 11.89 -7.43
N ALA A 331 8.38 13.20 -7.66
CA ALA A 331 8.85 14.21 -6.73
C ALA A 331 8.15 14.13 -5.36
N ASP A 332 6.87 13.77 -5.32
CA ASP A 332 6.14 13.51 -4.07
C ASP A 332 6.71 12.29 -3.34
N ILE A 333 6.85 11.14 -4.02
CA ILE A 333 7.35 9.89 -3.46
C ILE A 333 8.81 10.01 -3.02
N LEU A 334 9.64 10.68 -3.81
CA LEU A 334 11.07 10.89 -3.56
C LEU A 334 11.35 12.07 -2.63
N GLN A 335 10.30 12.69 -2.06
CA GLN A 335 10.42 13.77 -1.10
C GLN A 335 11.26 14.95 -1.63
N ASN A 336 11.05 15.36 -2.89
CA ASN A 336 11.73 16.52 -3.48
C ASN A 336 11.17 17.81 -2.89
N ARG A 337 11.72 18.23 -1.74
CA ARG A 337 11.22 19.32 -0.89
C ARG A 337 12.07 20.56 -0.96
N GLY A 338 11.41 21.71 -1.07
CA GLY A 338 12.03 23.04 -1.03
C GLY A 338 12.48 23.51 0.34
N ARG A 339 12.06 22.88 1.45
CA ARG A 339 12.43 23.17 2.85
C ARG A 339 12.29 24.65 3.27
N GLY A 340 11.21 25.29 2.84
CA GLY A 340 10.99 26.71 3.13
C GLY A 340 11.80 27.67 2.25
N TYR A 341 12.45 27.18 1.23
CA TYR A 341 13.17 28.01 0.25
C TYR A 341 12.19 28.76 -0.64
N SER A 342 12.31 30.07 -0.68
CA SER A 342 11.39 30.95 -1.41
C SER A 342 12.00 31.59 -2.66
N THR A 343 13.27 31.38 -2.91
CA THR A 343 13.97 31.97 -4.06
C THR A 343 14.49 30.94 -5.04
N SER A 344 14.61 31.31 -6.32
CA SER A 344 15.15 30.45 -7.38
C SER A 344 16.53 29.87 -7.06
N LYS A 345 17.40 30.66 -6.43
CA LYS A 345 18.74 30.20 -6.01
C LYS A 345 18.66 29.11 -4.98
N GLN A 346 17.70 29.19 -4.05
CA GLN A 346 17.48 28.18 -3.01
C GLN A 346 16.86 26.91 -3.59
N ARG A 347 16.03 27.03 -4.63
CA ARG A 347 15.39 25.91 -5.33
C ARG A 347 16.27 25.17 -6.33
N THR A 348 17.49 25.63 -6.59
CA THR A 348 18.35 25.04 -7.63
C THR A 348 18.40 23.50 -7.54
N GLY A 349 18.55 22.93 -6.34
CA GLY A 349 18.61 21.48 -6.16
C GLY A 349 17.30 20.77 -6.50
N THR A 350 16.16 21.25 -5.99
CA THR A 350 14.85 20.64 -6.26
C THR A 350 14.48 20.75 -7.74
N THR A 351 14.84 21.85 -8.39
CA THR A 351 14.65 22.04 -9.83
C THR A 351 15.51 21.08 -10.67
N LEU A 352 16.79 20.93 -10.31
CA LEU A 352 17.68 19.97 -10.99
C LEU A 352 17.18 18.53 -10.85
N PHE A 353 16.74 18.14 -9.66
CA PHE A 353 16.23 16.80 -9.43
C PHE A 353 14.90 16.55 -10.14
N TYR A 354 13.96 17.51 -10.10
CA TYR A 354 12.73 17.43 -10.87
C TYR A 354 13.00 17.27 -12.36
N ASN A 355 13.90 18.09 -12.94
CA ASN A 355 14.27 17.99 -14.34
C ASN A 355 14.88 16.62 -14.68
N TRP A 356 15.78 16.10 -13.83
CA TRP A 356 16.35 14.77 -14.03
C TRP A 356 15.28 13.68 -14.02
N ILE A 357 14.29 13.76 -13.11
CA ILE A 357 13.16 12.82 -13.06
C ILE A 357 12.34 12.93 -14.36
N ARG A 358 11.96 14.15 -14.75
CA ARG A 358 11.21 14.41 -15.99
C ARG A 358 11.94 13.89 -17.22
N ASP A 359 13.20 14.21 -17.37
CA ASP A 359 14.01 13.80 -18.53
C ASP A 359 14.19 12.30 -18.57
N SER A 360 14.38 11.64 -17.41
CA SER A 360 14.42 10.17 -17.33
C SER A 360 13.11 9.51 -17.79
N LEU A 361 11.96 10.11 -17.50
CA LEU A 361 10.64 9.64 -17.93
C LEU A 361 10.40 9.90 -19.43
N LEU A 362 10.83 11.07 -19.93
CA LEU A 362 10.74 11.42 -21.34
C LEU A 362 11.54 10.43 -22.21
N ASP A 363 12.77 10.12 -21.78
CA ASP A 363 13.67 9.18 -22.42
C ASP A 363 13.27 7.70 -22.19
N ASN A 364 12.16 7.46 -21.48
CA ASN A 364 11.68 6.14 -21.08
C ASN A 364 12.77 5.29 -20.42
N LYS A 365 13.59 5.90 -19.52
CA LYS A 365 14.64 5.20 -18.78
C LYS A 365 14.03 3.99 -18.06
N PRO A 366 14.61 2.79 -18.19
CA PRO A 366 14.17 1.62 -17.44
C PRO A 366 14.10 1.89 -15.94
N TYR A 367 13.03 1.46 -15.30
CA TYR A 367 12.76 1.80 -13.90
C TYR A 367 13.81 1.25 -12.92
N ASP A 368 14.39 0.10 -13.21
CA ASP A 368 15.51 -0.48 -12.48
C ASP A 368 16.75 0.43 -12.49
N GLN A 369 17.08 1.00 -13.66
CA GLN A 369 18.17 1.96 -13.80
C GLN A 369 17.84 3.27 -13.07
N PHE A 370 16.62 3.79 -13.23
CA PHE A 370 16.16 4.99 -12.55
C PHE A 370 16.36 4.88 -11.03
N VAL A 371 15.95 3.78 -10.40
CA VAL A 371 16.08 3.57 -8.96
C VAL A 371 17.53 3.31 -8.56
N SER A 372 18.29 2.56 -9.32
CA SER A 372 19.71 2.30 -9.06
C SER A 372 20.52 3.59 -9.07
N GLU A 373 20.29 4.50 -10.03
CA GLU A 373 20.96 5.81 -10.09
C GLU A 373 20.66 6.68 -8.87
N ILE A 374 19.44 6.63 -8.31
CA ILE A 374 19.08 7.36 -7.09
C ILE A 374 19.81 6.76 -5.87
N LEU A 375 19.74 5.45 -5.69
CA LEU A 375 20.27 4.77 -4.52
C LEU A 375 21.80 4.85 -4.43
N THR A 376 22.49 4.81 -5.55
CA THR A 376 23.95 4.80 -5.63
C THR A 376 24.57 6.19 -5.91
N ALA A 377 23.73 7.25 -5.94
CA ALA A 377 24.17 8.59 -6.29
C ALA A 377 25.31 9.09 -5.40
N THR A 378 26.34 9.65 -6.05
CA THR A 378 27.48 10.35 -5.43
C THR A 378 27.83 11.61 -6.19
N GLY A 379 28.59 12.53 -5.57
CA GLY A 379 28.92 13.81 -6.15
C GLY A 379 28.02 14.94 -5.69
N SER A 380 28.07 16.06 -6.40
CA SER A 380 27.24 17.24 -6.11
C SER A 380 25.93 17.23 -6.91
N GLN A 381 24.93 17.94 -6.39
CA GLN A 381 23.62 18.07 -7.05
C GLN A 381 23.68 18.66 -8.46
N LYS A 382 24.71 19.47 -8.76
CA LYS A 382 24.90 20.07 -10.09
C LYS A 382 25.41 19.09 -11.14
N ILE A 383 26.20 18.09 -10.69
CA ILE A 383 26.81 17.08 -11.56
C ILE A 383 25.93 15.84 -11.60
N ASN A 384 25.35 15.47 -10.46
CA ASN A 384 24.53 14.28 -10.29
C ASN A 384 23.24 14.63 -9.51
N PRO A 385 22.17 15.11 -10.17
CA PRO A 385 20.95 15.57 -9.53
C PRO A 385 20.28 14.56 -8.57
N PRO A 386 20.31 13.24 -8.78
CA PRO A 386 19.81 12.24 -7.82
C PRO A 386 20.39 12.36 -6.40
N THR A 387 21.55 12.99 -6.22
CA THR A 387 22.11 13.26 -4.87
C THR A 387 21.22 14.17 -4.02
N VAL A 388 20.28 14.91 -4.63
CA VAL A 388 19.28 15.72 -3.92
C VAL A 388 18.36 14.88 -3.06
N TRP A 389 18.08 13.62 -3.44
CA TRP A 389 17.33 12.69 -2.62
C TRP A 389 17.97 12.53 -1.23
N TYR A 390 19.31 12.40 -1.17
CA TYR A 390 20.07 12.32 0.09
C TYR A 390 19.98 13.61 0.91
N ARG A 391 19.73 14.76 0.30
CA ARG A 391 19.49 16.02 1.01
C ARG A 391 18.17 16.01 1.76
N SER A 392 17.15 15.39 1.20
CA SER A 392 15.82 15.26 1.81
C SER A 392 15.77 14.14 2.84
N VAL A 393 16.41 13.02 2.54
CA VAL A 393 16.46 11.81 3.38
C VAL A 393 17.83 11.75 4.09
N ARG A 394 17.90 12.23 5.34
CA ARG A 394 19.19 12.48 6.01
C ARG A 394 19.57 11.49 7.11
N THR A 395 18.58 10.93 7.77
CA THR A 395 18.81 10.08 8.96
C THR A 395 18.66 8.60 8.59
N MET A 396 19.26 7.71 9.40
CA MET A 396 19.11 6.27 9.18
C MET A 396 17.65 5.82 9.13
N PRO A 397 16.75 6.26 10.03
CA PRO A 397 15.33 5.93 9.90
C PRO A 397 14.74 6.40 8.57
N ASN A 398 15.07 7.61 8.14
CA ASN A 398 14.52 8.14 6.89
C ASN A 398 14.98 7.33 5.67
N TYR A 399 16.25 6.85 5.64
CA TYR A 399 16.70 5.97 4.55
C TYR A 399 15.91 4.67 4.50
N VAL A 400 15.79 3.99 5.64
CA VAL A 400 15.08 2.71 5.73
C VAL A 400 13.61 2.88 5.33
N GLU A 401 12.94 3.88 5.90
CA GLU A 401 11.53 4.14 5.65
C GLU A 401 11.27 4.56 4.21
N SER A 402 12.09 5.48 3.67
CA SER A 402 11.91 5.94 2.29
C SER A 402 12.17 4.83 1.28
N VAL A 403 13.24 4.04 1.44
CA VAL A 403 13.55 2.95 0.51
C VAL A 403 12.50 1.85 0.57
N SER A 404 12.16 1.38 1.77
CA SER A 404 11.18 0.31 1.92
C SER A 404 9.78 0.72 1.43
N GLN A 405 9.38 1.96 1.69
CA GLN A 405 8.05 2.43 1.31
C GLN A 405 7.97 2.84 -0.17
N ALA A 406 8.96 3.59 -0.68
CA ALA A 406 8.96 4.05 -2.07
C ALA A 406 9.14 2.91 -3.07
N PHE A 407 10.09 2.00 -2.82
CA PHE A 407 10.54 1.04 -3.82
C PHE A 407 10.14 -0.41 -3.54
N LEU A 408 9.87 -0.76 -2.27
CA LEU A 408 9.48 -2.12 -1.88
C LEU A 408 8.02 -2.23 -1.42
N GLY A 409 7.32 -1.08 -1.25
CA GLY A 409 5.93 -1.05 -0.82
C GLY A 409 5.70 -1.55 0.60
N VAL A 410 6.73 -1.51 1.46
CA VAL A 410 6.72 -2.07 2.80
C VAL A 410 6.80 -0.94 3.84
N ARG A 411 5.87 -0.93 4.79
CA ARG A 411 5.90 -0.07 5.96
C ARG A 411 6.65 -0.78 7.09
N ILE A 412 7.89 -0.40 7.35
CA ILE A 412 8.76 -1.09 8.31
C ILE A 412 9.03 -0.30 9.60
N GLN A 413 8.47 0.90 9.74
CA GLN A 413 8.76 1.84 10.83
C GLN A 413 8.63 1.23 12.23
N CYS A 414 7.62 0.39 12.46
CA CYS A 414 7.41 -0.26 13.75
C CYS A 414 8.60 -1.15 14.16
N ALA A 415 9.29 -1.74 13.19
CA ALA A 415 10.43 -2.62 13.43
C ALA A 415 11.67 -1.88 13.96
N GLN A 416 11.71 -0.55 13.95
CA GLN A 416 12.76 0.24 14.59
C GLN A 416 12.83 -0.01 16.11
N CYS A 417 11.69 -0.14 16.79
CA CYS A 417 11.61 -0.22 18.24
C CYS A 417 11.31 -1.61 18.78
N HIS A 418 10.50 -2.40 18.07
CA HIS A 418 10.06 -3.73 18.45
C HIS A 418 9.72 -4.56 17.21
N HIS A 419 9.50 -5.86 17.38
CA HIS A 419 9.00 -6.70 16.28
C HIS A 419 7.71 -6.09 15.68
N HIS A 420 7.61 -6.09 14.35
CA HIS A 420 6.45 -5.47 13.68
C HIS A 420 5.14 -6.20 14.07
N PRO A 421 4.08 -5.49 14.49
CA PRO A 421 2.90 -6.13 15.09
C PRO A 421 2.09 -6.99 14.11
N THR A 422 2.10 -6.65 12.84
CA THR A 422 1.27 -7.27 11.79
C THR A 422 2.07 -7.75 10.58
N ALA A 423 3.40 -7.74 10.66
CA ALA A 423 4.30 -8.24 9.63
C ALA A 423 5.49 -8.96 10.27
N LYS A 424 6.24 -9.71 9.49
CA LYS A 424 7.36 -10.55 9.95
C LYS A 424 8.64 -9.79 10.31
N TRP A 425 8.69 -8.47 10.15
CA TRP A 425 9.91 -7.67 10.28
C TRP A 425 10.36 -7.52 11.73
N SER A 426 11.61 -7.88 11.98
CA SER A 426 12.31 -7.72 13.26
C SER A 426 13.14 -6.43 13.30
N GLN A 427 13.62 -6.05 14.51
CA GLN A 427 14.62 -5.00 14.65
C GLN A 427 15.90 -5.31 13.86
N ALA A 428 16.32 -6.57 13.80
CA ALA A 428 17.48 -6.99 13.03
C ALA A 428 17.29 -6.77 11.52
N ASP A 429 16.08 -6.94 10.99
CA ASP A 429 15.78 -6.63 9.59
C ASP A 429 15.83 -5.13 9.33
N TYR A 430 15.25 -4.32 10.24
CA TYR A 430 15.28 -2.86 10.13
C TYR A 430 16.71 -2.32 10.14
N PHE A 431 17.51 -2.69 11.12
CA PHE A 431 18.88 -2.20 11.27
C PHE A 431 19.85 -2.86 10.27
N GLY A 432 19.57 -4.07 9.80
CA GLY A 432 20.29 -4.69 8.69
C GLY A 432 20.08 -3.93 7.38
N LEU A 433 18.84 -3.47 7.10
CA LEU A 433 18.58 -2.59 5.96
C LEU A 433 19.27 -1.23 6.15
N ALA A 434 19.25 -0.66 7.36
CA ALA A 434 19.94 0.60 7.69
C ALA A 434 21.46 0.51 7.44
N ALA A 435 22.07 -0.64 7.66
CA ALA A 435 23.52 -0.84 7.48
C ALA A 435 23.99 -0.61 6.04
N ASN A 436 23.09 -0.73 5.03
CA ASN A 436 23.41 -0.39 3.65
C ASN A 436 23.76 1.10 3.46
N PHE A 437 23.30 1.97 4.35
CA PHE A 437 23.52 3.43 4.28
C PHE A 437 24.58 3.93 5.30
N ALA A 438 25.21 3.03 6.04
CA ALA A 438 26.16 3.40 7.10
C ALA A 438 27.39 4.17 6.58
N ARG A 439 27.73 4.00 5.29
CA ARG A 439 28.88 4.62 4.64
C ARG A 439 28.56 5.88 3.83
N VAL A 440 27.36 6.43 3.96
CA VAL A 440 26.99 7.67 3.27
C VAL A 440 27.63 8.87 3.96
N GLY A 441 28.67 9.44 3.33
CA GLY A 441 29.34 10.66 3.75
C GLY A 441 28.75 11.90 3.09
N ARG A 442 28.89 13.05 3.76
CA ARG A 442 28.39 14.36 3.33
C ARG A 442 29.43 15.45 3.54
N LYS A 443 29.57 16.35 2.57
CA LYS A 443 30.44 17.53 2.66
C LYS A 443 29.71 18.74 2.11
N GLY A 444 29.75 19.87 2.83
CA GLY A 444 29.00 21.06 2.47
C GLY A 444 27.54 21.01 2.91
N GLY A 445 26.68 21.84 2.34
CA GLY A 445 25.24 21.82 2.58
C GLY A 445 24.86 22.26 4.00
N PHE A 446 25.50 23.30 4.55
CA PHE A 446 25.17 23.82 5.88
C PHE A 446 23.70 24.27 5.91
N ALA A 447 22.91 23.65 6.78
CA ALA A 447 21.47 23.85 6.87
C ALA A 447 21.07 25.30 7.22
N ASP A 448 21.97 26.03 7.90
CA ASP A 448 21.74 27.38 8.41
C ASP A 448 22.31 28.50 7.51
N ALA A 449 22.87 28.15 6.35
CA ALA A 449 23.36 29.18 5.43
C ALA A 449 22.19 29.86 4.71
N GLU A 450 22.23 31.20 4.59
CA GLU A 450 21.25 31.99 3.80
C GLU A 450 21.11 31.50 2.34
N VAL A 451 22.20 30.94 1.80
CA VAL A 451 22.21 30.19 0.55
C VAL A 451 22.77 28.81 0.82
N PRO A 452 22.02 27.71 0.65
CA PRO A 452 22.53 26.36 0.83
C PRO A 452 23.72 26.14 -0.09
N THR A 453 24.88 25.85 0.51
CA THR A 453 26.05 25.44 -0.26
C THR A 453 25.78 24.10 -0.94
N ASP A 454 26.41 23.88 -2.09
CA ASP A 454 26.29 22.63 -2.83
C ASP A 454 26.75 21.46 -1.94
N GLU A 455 25.85 20.54 -1.63
CA GLU A 455 26.13 19.37 -0.81
C GLU A 455 26.70 18.25 -1.69
N THR A 456 27.83 17.70 -1.28
CA THR A 456 28.47 16.58 -1.98
C THR A 456 28.27 15.30 -1.18
N ILE A 457 27.72 14.27 -1.82
CA ILE A 457 27.54 12.94 -1.28
C ILE A 457 28.72 12.06 -1.71
N TYR A 458 29.32 11.30 -0.80
CA TYR A 458 30.42 10.40 -1.09
C TYR A 458 30.35 9.13 -0.23
N VAL A 459 31.14 8.12 -0.58
CA VAL A 459 31.20 6.86 0.16
C VAL A 459 32.38 6.92 1.13
N LEU A 460 32.11 6.65 2.41
CA LEU A 460 33.12 6.48 3.45
C LEU A 460 33.74 5.08 3.36
N ASP A 461 35.02 4.97 3.72
CA ASP A 461 35.72 3.69 3.85
C ASP A 461 35.31 2.89 5.09
N HIS A 462 34.58 3.51 6.02
CA HIS A 462 34.07 2.92 7.26
C HIS A 462 32.65 3.36 7.54
N GLY A 463 32.01 2.67 8.46
CA GLY A 463 30.64 2.92 8.92
C GLY A 463 29.98 1.61 9.31
N GLU A 464 29.37 1.57 10.47
CA GLU A 464 28.67 0.40 11.00
C GLU A 464 27.37 0.78 11.70
N ILE A 465 26.42 -0.13 11.70
CA ILE A 465 25.18 -0.03 12.47
C ILE A 465 25.20 -1.11 13.55
N ARG A 466 24.82 -0.73 14.76
CA ARG A 466 24.70 -1.65 15.90
C ARG A 466 23.25 -1.87 16.26
N HIS A 467 22.92 -3.12 16.57
CA HIS A 467 21.61 -3.45 17.10
C HIS A 467 21.39 -2.73 18.45
N PRO A 468 20.30 -1.98 18.65
CA PRO A 468 20.14 -1.10 19.81
C PRO A 468 20.14 -1.84 21.16
N LYS A 469 19.67 -3.09 21.20
CA LYS A 469 19.63 -3.90 22.43
C LYS A 469 20.89 -4.73 22.66
N THR A 470 21.38 -5.42 21.62
CA THR A 470 22.49 -6.38 21.77
C THR A 470 23.86 -5.77 21.54
N GLN A 471 23.94 -4.56 20.95
CA GLN A 471 25.16 -3.86 20.55
C GLN A 471 25.99 -4.62 19.50
N GLN A 472 25.51 -5.71 18.97
CA GLN A 472 26.16 -6.42 17.86
C GLN A 472 26.19 -5.55 16.60
N VAL A 473 27.30 -5.55 15.90
CA VAL A 473 27.42 -4.93 14.57
C VAL A 473 26.61 -5.75 13.60
N LEU A 474 25.73 -5.08 12.85
CA LEU A 474 24.89 -5.70 11.84
C LEU A 474 25.49 -5.49 10.45
N SER A 475 25.61 -6.58 9.70
CA SER A 475 26.01 -6.53 8.31
C SER A 475 24.91 -5.95 7.42
N PRO A 476 25.26 -5.24 6.35
CA PRO A 476 24.31 -4.83 5.32
C PRO A 476 23.46 -6.02 4.83
N LYS A 477 22.14 -5.88 4.95
CA LYS A 477 21.20 -6.95 4.68
C LYS A 477 19.97 -6.38 3.98
N PRO A 478 19.49 -7.00 2.89
CA PRO A 478 18.22 -6.65 2.30
C PRO A 478 17.05 -7.27 3.09
N LEU A 479 15.81 -6.96 2.72
CA LEU A 479 14.63 -7.61 3.30
C LEU A 479 14.48 -9.03 2.73
N ASP A 480 14.06 -9.99 3.59
CA ASP A 480 13.82 -11.38 3.18
C ASP A 480 14.99 -12.14 2.55
N ALA A 481 16.21 -11.67 2.71
CA ALA A 481 17.38 -12.33 2.17
C ALA A 481 18.56 -12.30 3.17
N PRO A 482 19.57 -13.13 3.00
CA PRO A 482 20.75 -13.13 3.87
C PRO A 482 21.56 -11.83 3.71
N ALA A 483 22.41 -11.55 4.71
CA ALA A 483 23.33 -10.42 4.66
C ALA A 483 24.29 -10.53 3.47
N PHE A 484 24.64 -9.38 2.88
CA PHE A 484 25.58 -9.33 1.76
C PHE A 484 26.98 -9.71 2.21
N LYS A 485 27.70 -10.42 1.35
CA LYS A 485 29.14 -10.68 1.48
C LYS A 485 29.88 -9.63 0.66
N LEU A 486 30.30 -8.55 1.33
CA LEU A 486 30.91 -7.40 0.66
C LEU A 486 32.40 -7.35 0.97
N ASP A 487 33.18 -6.87 0.00
CA ASP A 487 34.58 -6.48 0.20
C ASP A 487 34.64 -5.24 1.12
N THR A 488 35.78 -5.07 1.79
CA THR A 488 35.99 -4.03 2.81
C THR A 488 35.68 -2.60 2.31
N PHE A 489 35.92 -2.32 1.04
CA PHE A 489 35.73 -1.00 0.43
C PHE A 489 34.48 -0.88 -0.46
N ALA A 490 33.71 -1.95 -0.59
CA ALA A 490 32.51 -1.92 -1.43
C ALA A 490 31.45 -0.95 -0.87
N ASP A 491 30.75 -0.27 -1.77
CA ASP A 491 29.56 0.50 -1.41
C ASP A 491 28.36 -0.43 -1.22
N PRO A 492 27.85 -0.58 0.01
CA PRO A 492 26.73 -1.51 0.26
C PRO A 492 25.45 -1.14 -0.48
N ARG A 493 25.28 0.12 -0.91
CA ARG A 493 24.11 0.59 -1.65
C ARG A 493 24.02 -0.03 -3.05
N VAL A 494 25.18 -0.35 -3.66
CA VAL A 494 25.24 -1.04 -4.95
C VAL A 494 24.63 -2.44 -4.83
N ALA A 495 25.07 -3.22 -3.83
CA ALA A 495 24.53 -4.55 -3.59
C ALA A 495 23.01 -4.50 -3.23
N LEU A 496 22.57 -3.46 -2.53
CA LEU A 496 21.14 -3.25 -2.24
C LEU A 496 20.37 -2.94 -3.52
N ALA A 497 20.89 -2.08 -4.40
CA ALA A 497 20.27 -1.76 -5.69
C ALA A 497 20.19 -2.99 -6.59
N ASP A 498 21.27 -3.76 -6.73
CA ASP A 498 21.31 -4.99 -7.51
C ASP A 498 20.30 -6.04 -7.00
N TRP A 499 20.21 -6.23 -5.67
CA TRP A 499 19.21 -7.12 -5.10
C TRP A 499 17.79 -6.60 -5.36
N MET A 500 17.57 -5.28 -5.22
CA MET A 500 16.25 -4.68 -5.36
C MET A 500 15.73 -4.82 -6.78
N THR A 501 16.58 -4.54 -7.77
CA THR A 501 16.22 -4.54 -9.21
C THR A 501 16.34 -5.93 -9.85
N GLY A 502 16.84 -6.92 -9.09
CA GLY A 502 16.93 -8.31 -9.56
C GLY A 502 15.57 -8.90 -9.90
N ALA A 503 15.49 -9.69 -10.95
CA ALA A 503 14.24 -10.27 -11.47
C ALA A 503 13.51 -11.17 -10.45
N ASP A 504 14.22 -11.73 -9.49
CA ASP A 504 13.66 -12.57 -8.43
C ASP A 504 13.02 -11.75 -7.28
N ASN A 505 13.26 -10.43 -7.25
CA ASN A 505 12.71 -9.55 -6.24
C ASN A 505 11.27 -9.14 -6.57
N LYS A 506 10.32 -9.83 -5.95
CA LYS A 506 8.88 -9.55 -6.16
C LYS A 506 8.41 -8.25 -5.54
N TYR A 507 9.11 -7.68 -4.56
CA TYR A 507 8.69 -6.42 -3.92
C TYR A 507 8.79 -5.25 -4.89
N PHE A 508 9.87 -5.17 -5.64
CA PHE A 508 10.20 -4.04 -6.50
C PHE A 508 9.19 -3.86 -7.65
N ALA A 509 9.03 -4.90 -8.47
CA ALA A 509 8.10 -4.88 -9.59
C ALA A 509 6.64 -4.71 -9.11
N ASP A 510 6.21 -5.50 -8.11
CA ASP A 510 4.85 -5.46 -7.58
C ASP A 510 4.50 -4.06 -7.02
N THR A 511 5.46 -3.37 -6.40
CA THR A 511 5.23 -2.04 -5.81
C THR A 511 4.92 -1.01 -6.88
N LEU A 512 5.73 -0.95 -7.93
CA LEU A 512 5.48 0.01 -9.00
C LEU A 512 4.21 -0.31 -9.78
N VAL A 513 4.03 -1.57 -10.14
CA VAL A 513 2.81 -2.04 -10.81
C VAL A 513 1.57 -1.67 -10.02
N ASN A 514 1.57 -1.92 -8.71
CA ASN A 514 0.46 -1.57 -7.82
C ASN A 514 0.22 -0.06 -7.73
N ARG A 515 1.27 0.77 -7.71
CA ARG A 515 1.16 2.24 -7.73
C ARG A 515 0.56 2.74 -9.04
N LEU A 516 1.06 2.27 -10.18
CA LEU A 516 0.51 2.66 -11.47
C LEU A 516 -0.93 2.16 -11.62
N TRP A 517 -1.24 0.95 -11.21
CA TRP A 517 -2.61 0.46 -11.18
C TRP A 517 -3.52 1.36 -10.34
N ALA A 518 -3.09 1.74 -9.13
CA ALA A 518 -3.83 2.65 -8.27
C ALA A 518 -4.00 4.04 -8.89
N HIS A 519 -2.98 4.55 -9.58
CA HIS A 519 -3.07 5.82 -10.29
C HIS A 519 -4.17 5.81 -11.35
N PHE A 520 -4.22 4.76 -12.19
CA PHE A 520 -5.18 4.65 -13.29
C PHE A 520 -6.59 4.21 -12.84
N LEU A 521 -6.69 3.35 -11.83
CA LEU A 521 -7.97 2.75 -11.40
C LEU A 521 -8.52 3.32 -10.07
N GLY A 522 -7.83 4.29 -9.46
CA GLY A 522 -8.24 4.91 -8.19
C GLY A 522 -7.98 4.07 -6.94
N ARG A 523 -7.60 2.80 -7.08
CA ARG A 523 -7.28 1.89 -5.98
C ARG A 523 -6.23 0.88 -6.40
N GLY A 524 -5.29 0.57 -5.49
CA GLY A 524 -4.30 -0.48 -5.72
C GLY A 524 -4.90 -1.89 -5.59
N ILE A 525 -4.28 -2.86 -6.25
CA ILE A 525 -4.54 -4.29 -6.06
C ILE A 525 -4.15 -4.69 -4.63
N ILE A 526 -3.08 -4.10 -4.10
CA ILE A 526 -2.79 -4.03 -2.66
C ILE A 526 -3.15 -2.61 -2.22
N HIS A 527 -3.97 -2.48 -1.19
CA HIS A 527 -4.40 -1.18 -0.69
C HIS A 527 -4.34 -1.12 0.85
N PRO A 528 -3.71 -0.10 1.45
CA PRO A 528 -2.97 1.02 0.83
C PRO A 528 -1.80 0.58 -0.06
N VAL A 529 -1.45 1.38 -1.06
CA VAL A 529 -0.52 0.99 -2.13
C VAL A 529 0.91 0.67 -1.67
N ASP A 530 1.30 1.19 -0.51
CA ASP A 530 2.61 1.06 0.13
C ASP A 530 2.58 0.18 1.39
N ASP A 531 1.56 -0.67 1.54
CA ASP A 531 1.36 -1.52 2.72
C ASP A 531 1.32 -3.01 2.33
N ARG A 532 2.37 -3.46 1.64
CA ARG A 532 2.55 -4.86 1.29
C ARG A 532 3.04 -5.67 2.48
N ARG A 533 2.23 -6.60 2.92
CA ARG A 533 2.53 -7.53 4.02
C ARG A 533 1.67 -8.80 3.92
N ASP A 534 2.10 -9.86 4.58
CA ASP A 534 1.40 -11.15 4.54
C ASP A 534 -0.05 -11.08 5.08
N THR A 535 -0.34 -10.07 5.91
CA THR A 535 -1.68 -9.82 6.47
C THR A 535 -2.53 -8.84 5.65
N ASN A 536 -1.99 -8.30 4.55
CA ASN A 536 -2.69 -7.44 3.59
C ASN A 536 -2.48 -7.99 2.16
N PRO A 537 -3.10 -9.13 1.81
CA PRO A 537 -2.90 -9.76 0.52
C PRO A 537 -3.50 -8.93 -0.61
N PRO A 538 -2.99 -9.07 -1.84
CA PRO A 538 -3.59 -8.45 -3.02
C PRO A 538 -5.05 -8.91 -3.20
N SER A 539 -5.93 -7.99 -3.59
CA SER A 539 -7.33 -8.30 -3.89
C SER A 539 -7.47 -9.29 -5.06
N ASN A 540 -6.53 -9.25 -6.00
CA ASN A 540 -6.40 -10.20 -7.10
C ASN A 540 -4.90 -10.57 -7.31
N PRO A 541 -4.43 -11.69 -6.71
CA PRO A 541 -3.04 -12.11 -6.83
C PRO A 541 -2.61 -12.49 -8.26
N GLU A 542 -3.54 -13.00 -9.07
CA GLU A 542 -3.26 -13.37 -10.47
C GLU A 542 -3.04 -12.12 -11.32
N LEU A 543 -3.86 -11.09 -11.11
CA LEU A 543 -3.72 -9.80 -11.79
C LEU A 543 -2.39 -9.12 -11.46
N LEU A 544 -2.01 -9.06 -10.18
CA LEU A 544 -0.74 -8.47 -9.76
C LEU A 544 0.43 -9.20 -10.40
N ARG A 545 0.39 -10.54 -10.39
CA ARG A 545 1.43 -11.38 -11.00
C ARG A 545 1.52 -11.14 -12.51
N ALA A 546 0.40 -11.17 -13.23
CA ALA A 546 0.39 -10.97 -14.68
C ALA A 546 1.00 -9.63 -15.09
N LEU A 547 0.67 -8.56 -14.36
CA LEU A 547 1.23 -7.24 -14.59
C LEU A 547 2.74 -7.18 -14.25
N SER A 548 3.14 -7.73 -13.10
CA SER A 548 4.55 -7.72 -12.65
C SER A 548 5.45 -8.56 -13.56
N ASP A 549 5.01 -9.76 -13.95
CA ASP A 549 5.75 -10.62 -14.86
C ASP A 549 5.92 -9.95 -16.23
N SER A 550 4.87 -9.29 -16.74
CA SER A 550 4.94 -8.50 -17.97
C SER A 550 5.93 -7.34 -17.84
N PHE A 551 5.93 -6.62 -16.72
CA PHE A 551 6.81 -5.49 -16.48
C PHE A 551 8.29 -5.91 -16.45
N VAL A 552 8.62 -6.98 -15.72
CA VAL A 552 9.97 -7.55 -15.68
C VAL A 552 10.40 -8.06 -17.06
N LYS A 553 9.52 -8.79 -17.76
CA LYS A 553 9.78 -9.30 -19.12
C LYS A 553 10.10 -8.19 -20.12
N ASN A 554 9.42 -7.04 -19.99
CA ASN A 554 9.64 -5.85 -20.81
C ASN A 554 10.76 -4.94 -20.25
N LYS A 555 11.68 -5.47 -19.42
CA LYS A 555 12.87 -4.76 -18.91
C LYS A 555 12.51 -3.45 -18.19
N TYR A 556 11.48 -3.49 -17.36
CA TYR A 556 11.04 -2.37 -16.55
C TYR A 556 10.62 -1.11 -17.35
N ASP A 557 10.08 -1.29 -18.56
CA ASP A 557 9.57 -0.23 -19.43
C ASP A 557 8.24 0.31 -18.90
N LEU A 558 8.24 1.58 -18.45
CA LEU A 558 7.07 2.26 -17.87
C LEU A 558 5.98 2.50 -18.91
N LYS A 559 6.34 2.94 -20.11
CA LYS A 559 5.35 3.22 -21.18
C LYS A 559 4.62 1.95 -21.59
N GLN A 560 5.31 0.80 -21.65
CA GLN A 560 4.68 -0.50 -21.93
C GLN A 560 3.72 -0.93 -20.82
N LEU A 561 4.07 -0.71 -19.55
CA LEU A 561 3.19 -1.01 -18.45
C LEU A 561 1.93 -0.13 -18.48
N ILE A 562 2.04 1.15 -18.78
CA ILE A 562 0.89 2.06 -18.94
C ILE A 562 -0.01 1.61 -20.09
N ARG A 563 0.55 1.22 -21.25
CA ARG A 563 -0.22 0.64 -22.35
C ARG A 563 -1.02 -0.57 -21.93
N LEU A 564 -0.38 -1.46 -21.16
CA LEU A 564 -1.02 -2.69 -20.66
C LEU A 564 -2.20 -2.37 -19.72
N ILE A 565 -2.03 -1.39 -18.82
CA ILE A 565 -3.08 -0.96 -17.90
C ILE A 565 -4.23 -0.27 -18.65
N CYS A 566 -3.94 0.71 -19.53
CA CYS A 566 -4.95 1.41 -20.31
C CYS A 566 -5.69 0.52 -21.30
N GLY A 567 -5.05 -0.57 -21.78
CA GLY A 567 -5.66 -1.60 -22.60
C GLY A 567 -6.47 -2.65 -21.85
N SER A 568 -6.46 -2.64 -20.49
CA SER A 568 -7.20 -3.60 -19.69
C SER A 568 -8.71 -3.36 -19.72
N TYR A 569 -9.50 -4.42 -19.49
CA TYR A 569 -10.96 -4.27 -19.34
C TYR A 569 -11.28 -3.28 -18.21
N ALA A 570 -10.66 -3.43 -17.04
CA ALA A 570 -10.94 -2.58 -15.89
C ALA A 570 -10.84 -1.09 -16.21
N TYR A 571 -9.83 -0.67 -16.97
CA TYR A 571 -9.64 0.73 -17.34
C TYR A 571 -10.67 1.22 -18.37
N ASN A 572 -11.15 0.33 -19.22
CA ASN A 572 -12.12 0.64 -20.27
C ASN A 572 -13.58 0.56 -19.80
N LEU A 573 -13.87 0.09 -18.58
CA LEU A 573 -15.24 0.07 -18.06
C LEU A 573 -15.78 1.48 -17.77
N GLY A 574 -17.09 1.63 -17.82
CA GLY A 574 -17.82 2.78 -17.32
C GLY A 574 -17.95 2.78 -15.79
N THR A 575 -18.70 3.75 -15.28
CA THR A 575 -18.92 3.97 -13.84
C THR A 575 -20.26 3.40 -13.36
N GLU A 576 -21.06 2.78 -14.24
CA GLU A 576 -22.43 2.36 -13.98
C GLU A 576 -22.48 1.32 -12.88
N ILE A 577 -23.47 1.50 -12.02
CA ILE A 577 -23.74 0.64 -10.88
C ILE A 577 -24.87 -0.32 -11.23
N ASN A 578 -24.62 -1.62 -11.10
CA ASN A 578 -25.62 -2.68 -11.18
C ASN A 578 -25.82 -3.37 -9.82
N LEU A 579 -26.73 -4.32 -9.75
CA LEU A 579 -27.05 -5.00 -8.48
C LEU A 579 -25.87 -5.76 -7.88
N SER A 580 -25.00 -6.35 -8.71
CA SER A 580 -23.87 -7.16 -8.25
C SER A 580 -22.61 -6.34 -7.95
N ASN A 581 -22.40 -5.19 -8.64
CA ASN A 581 -21.20 -4.38 -8.47
C ASN A 581 -21.38 -3.17 -7.53
N ARG A 582 -22.59 -2.88 -7.03
CA ARG A 582 -22.88 -1.67 -6.22
C ARG A 582 -22.06 -1.56 -4.94
N LYS A 583 -21.74 -2.70 -4.31
CA LYS A 583 -20.92 -2.77 -3.10
C LYS A 583 -19.45 -3.05 -3.41
N ASP A 584 -19.10 -3.29 -4.68
CA ASP A 584 -17.74 -3.59 -5.07
C ASP A 584 -16.85 -2.34 -5.03
N GLN A 585 -15.73 -2.44 -4.33
CA GLN A 585 -14.69 -1.43 -4.24
C GLN A 585 -13.28 -2.02 -4.43
N GLN A 586 -13.17 -3.31 -4.82
CA GLN A 586 -11.90 -4.02 -4.77
C GLN A 586 -11.60 -4.87 -6.02
N THR A 587 -12.61 -5.17 -6.83
CA THR A 587 -12.47 -6.12 -7.95
C THR A 587 -12.42 -5.44 -9.31
N PHE A 588 -12.48 -4.11 -9.34
CA PHE A 588 -12.40 -3.31 -10.57
C PHE A 588 -13.48 -3.68 -11.60
N SER A 589 -14.66 -4.09 -11.12
CA SER A 589 -15.81 -4.45 -11.96
C SER A 589 -16.52 -3.24 -12.56
N ARG A 590 -16.10 -2.05 -12.21
CA ARG A 590 -16.47 -0.76 -12.81
C ARG A 590 -15.33 0.22 -12.57
N PHE A 591 -15.31 1.31 -13.33
CA PHE A 591 -14.39 2.41 -13.04
C PHE A 591 -14.84 3.15 -11.78
N TYR A 592 -13.94 3.41 -10.84
CA TYR A 592 -14.25 4.18 -9.63
C TYR A 592 -13.91 5.66 -9.86
N PRO A 593 -14.92 6.55 -9.91
CA PRO A 593 -14.67 7.97 -10.11
C PRO A 593 -13.74 8.52 -9.03
N ARG A 594 -12.75 9.30 -9.44
CA ARG A 594 -11.79 9.93 -8.54
C ARG A 594 -11.58 11.39 -8.88
N ARG A 595 -11.36 12.22 -7.86
CA ARG A 595 -11.11 13.64 -8.06
C ARG A 595 -9.74 13.84 -8.72
N MET A 596 -9.64 14.82 -9.63
CA MET A 596 -8.35 15.28 -10.15
C MET A 596 -7.43 15.74 -9.00
N SER A 597 -6.12 15.54 -9.14
CA SER A 597 -5.15 16.11 -8.19
C SER A 597 -5.18 17.64 -8.21
N ALA A 598 -4.71 18.26 -7.14
CA ALA A 598 -4.73 19.72 -7.01
C ALA A 598 -4.09 20.44 -8.20
N GLU A 599 -2.95 19.93 -8.65
CA GLU A 599 -2.18 20.48 -9.76
C GLU A 599 -2.92 20.34 -11.08
N VAL A 600 -3.43 19.15 -11.36
CA VAL A 600 -4.22 18.88 -12.59
C VAL A 600 -5.49 19.71 -12.60
N LEU A 601 -6.18 19.86 -11.47
CA LEU A 601 -7.40 20.65 -11.39
C LEU A 601 -7.12 22.14 -11.63
N LEU A 602 -6.04 22.70 -11.07
CA LEU A 602 -5.64 24.09 -11.32
C LEU A 602 -5.28 24.33 -12.79
N ASP A 603 -4.57 23.38 -13.38
CA ASP A 603 -4.20 23.44 -14.79
C ASP A 603 -5.42 23.28 -15.69
N ALA A 604 -6.36 22.39 -15.36
CA ALA A 604 -7.62 22.21 -16.09
C ALA A 604 -8.48 23.49 -16.06
N VAL A 605 -8.57 24.17 -14.90
CA VAL A 605 -9.24 25.48 -14.79
C VAL A 605 -8.54 26.52 -15.65
N SER A 606 -7.21 26.58 -15.63
CA SER A 606 -6.42 27.53 -16.42
C SER A 606 -6.57 27.29 -17.93
N GLN A 607 -6.53 26.03 -18.34
CA GLN A 607 -6.72 25.59 -19.73
C GLN A 607 -8.13 25.94 -20.23
N THR A 608 -9.16 25.57 -19.45
CA THR A 608 -10.56 25.85 -19.82
C THR A 608 -10.86 27.34 -19.95
N LEU A 609 -10.33 28.14 -18.99
CA LEU A 609 -10.57 29.58 -19.00
C LEU A 609 -9.63 30.36 -19.94
N GLU A 610 -8.65 29.68 -20.55
CA GLU A 610 -7.63 30.28 -21.42
C GLU A 610 -6.79 31.38 -20.72
N VAL A 611 -6.68 31.27 -19.37
CA VAL A 611 -5.94 32.24 -18.55
C VAL A 611 -4.93 31.45 -17.69
N PRO A 612 -3.63 31.51 -18.03
CA PRO A 612 -2.62 30.80 -17.25
C PRO A 612 -2.54 31.33 -15.82
N THR A 613 -2.07 30.45 -14.93
CA THR A 613 -1.78 30.83 -13.54
C THR A 613 -0.40 31.49 -13.48
N ALA A 614 -0.33 32.67 -12.84
CA ALA A 614 0.96 33.29 -12.49
C ALA A 614 1.44 32.72 -11.15
N PHE A 615 2.63 32.12 -11.13
CA PHE A 615 3.23 31.58 -9.92
C PHE A 615 4.15 32.59 -9.22
N PRO A 616 4.24 32.54 -7.85
CA PRO A 616 5.21 33.35 -7.10
C PRO A 616 6.65 33.03 -7.53
N GLY A 617 7.49 34.06 -7.66
CA GLY A 617 8.85 33.97 -8.21
C GLY A 617 9.00 34.72 -9.53
N GLY A 618 7.86 35.01 -10.15
CA GLY A 618 7.78 35.84 -11.37
C GLY A 618 8.35 35.18 -12.64
N PRO A 619 8.39 35.91 -13.76
CA PRO A 619 8.76 35.36 -15.07
C PRO A 619 10.19 34.80 -15.17
N GLY A 620 11.08 35.20 -14.27
CA GLY A 620 12.47 34.71 -14.23
C GLY A 620 12.60 33.32 -13.64
N GLU A 621 11.61 32.89 -12.85
CA GLU A 621 11.57 31.54 -12.23
C GLU A 621 10.48 30.69 -12.87
N PHE A 622 9.29 31.24 -13.02
CA PHE A 622 8.13 30.59 -13.63
C PHE A 622 7.56 31.48 -14.74
N PRO A 623 7.95 31.26 -15.98
CA PRO A 623 7.38 32.00 -17.13
C PRO A 623 5.86 31.89 -17.18
N LEU A 624 5.17 32.86 -17.69
CA LEU A 624 3.73 32.78 -17.88
C LEU A 624 3.40 31.64 -18.84
N GLY A 625 2.52 30.74 -18.42
CA GLY A 625 2.22 29.51 -19.13
C GLY A 625 2.82 28.27 -18.45
N THR A 626 3.73 28.43 -17.47
CA THR A 626 4.14 27.32 -16.60
C THR A 626 2.90 26.67 -15.99
N ARG A 627 2.85 25.36 -15.99
CA ARG A 627 1.74 24.56 -15.43
C ARG A 627 2.04 24.16 -13.99
N ALA A 628 0.98 23.89 -13.21
CA ALA A 628 1.14 23.43 -11.83
C ALA A 628 1.84 22.06 -11.75
N ILE A 629 1.68 21.18 -12.75
CA ILE A 629 2.39 19.90 -12.86
C ILE A 629 3.90 20.05 -13.12
N GLU A 630 4.37 21.24 -13.47
CA GLU A 630 5.79 21.53 -13.74
C GLU A 630 6.50 22.15 -12.54
N LEU A 631 5.79 22.33 -11.40
CA LEU A 631 6.39 22.91 -10.21
C LEU A 631 7.37 21.93 -9.56
N PRO A 632 8.64 22.32 -9.34
CA PRO A 632 9.66 21.39 -8.85
C PRO A 632 9.47 20.97 -7.40
N ASP A 633 8.87 21.81 -6.56
CA ASP A 633 8.66 21.54 -5.14
C ASP A 633 7.36 22.15 -4.60
N GLU A 634 7.06 21.83 -3.34
CA GLU A 634 5.83 22.21 -2.64
C GLU A 634 5.80 23.68 -2.18
N ASN A 635 6.93 24.38 -2.20
CA ASN A 635 7.06 25.71 -1.61
C ASN A 635 6.58 26.87 -2.51
N VAL A 636 6.00 26.56 -3.65
CA VAL A 636 5.32 27.58 -4.47
C VAL A 636 3.97 27.86 -3.83
N ALA A 637 3.83 29.02 -3.18
CA ALA A 637 2.66 29.37 -2.37
C ALA A 637 1.44 29.65 -3.26
N ILE A 638 0.56 28.69 -3.42
CA ILE A 638 -0.74 28.78 -4.11
C ILE A 638 -1.80 28.16 -3.21
N ALA A 639 -2.67 28.99 -2.63
CA ALA A 639 -3.72 28.54 -1.71
C ALA A 639 -4.62 27.45 -2.30
N PHE A 640 -4.95 27.54 -3.59
CA PHE A 640 -5.73 26.54 -4.29
C PHE A 640 -5.10 25.13 -4.19
N LEU A 641 -3.80 25.02 -4.43
CA LEU A 641 -3.10 23.71 -4.36
C LEU A 641 -3.15 23.12 -2.96
N ASP A 642 -2.99 23.95 -1.93
CA ASP A 642 -2.98 23.51 -0.54
C ASP A 642 -4.39 23.08 -0.09
N VAL A 643 -5.43 23.82 -0.46
CA VAL A 643 -6.85 23.50 -0.18
C VAL A 643 -7.25 22.18 -0.87
N PHE A 644 -6.76 21.93 -2.09
CA PHE A 644 -7.05 20.71 -2.83
C PHE A 644 -6.12 19.54 -2.51
N GLY A 645 -5.26 19.69 -1.50
CA GLY A 645 -4.54 18.56 -0.89
C GLY A 645 -3.21 18.23 -1.54
N ARG A 646 -2.47 19.25 -2.06
CA ARG A 646 -1.08 19.08 -2.47
C ARG A 646 -0.25 18.53 -1.30
N PRO A 647 0.57 17.47 -1.49
CA PRO A 647 1.35 16.87 -0.41
C PRO A 647 2.50 17.78 0.03
N ALA A 648 2.81 17.75 1.32
CA ALA A 648 3.96 18.45 1.90
C ALA A 648 5.29 17.71 1.72
N ARG A 649 5.30 16.53 1.10
CA ARG A 649 6.46 15.70 0.76
C ARG A 649 7.34 15.32 1.96
N PHE A 650 6.74 15.13 3.16
CA PHE A 650 7.48 14.69 4.35
C PHE A 650 7.76 13.19 4.36
N LYS A 651 6.91 12.40 3.72
CA LYS A 651 6.98 10.93 3.69
C LYS A 651 7.03 10.42 2.25
N ALA A 652 7.65 9.28 2.08
CA ALA A 652 7.69 8.57 0.79
C ALA A 652 6.37 7.82 0.50
N CYS A 653 5.23 8.50 0.67
CA CYS A 653 3.90 7.90 0.68
C CYS A 653 2.92 8.79 -0.09
N GLU A 654 2.12 8.17 -0.92
CA GLU A 654 0.99 8.85 -1.57
C GLU A 654 -0.12 9.24 -0.57
N CYS A 655 -0.06 8.72 0.65
CA CYS A 655 -1.02 8.99 1.73
C CYS A 655 -0.98 10.44 2.27
N GLU A 656 0.01 11.25 1.88
CA GLU A 656 0.02 12.68 2.22
C GLU A 656 -0.93 13.50 1.35
N ARG A 657 -1.29 13.01 0.18
CA ARG A 657 -2.26 13.66 -0.70
C ARG A 657 -3.68 13.47 -0.15
N ILE A 658 -4.42 14.58 0.01
CA ILE A 658 -5.78 14.54 0.55
C ILE A 658 -6.77 14.41 -0.61
N ASP A 659 -7.36 13.24 -0.76
CA ASP A 659 -8.33 12.95 -1.83
C ASP A 659 -9.79 13.09 -1.36
N THR A 660 -10.02 13.13 -0.04
CA THR A 660 -11.37 13.25 0.52
C THR A 660 -11.94 14.66 0.31
N PRO A 661 -13.20 14.79 -0.12
CA PRO A 661 -13.87 16.09 -0.25
C PRO A 661 -13.96 16.81 1.10
N THR A 662 -13.72 18.13 1.08
CA THR A 662 -13.84 18.98 2.27
C THR A 662 -14.70 20.21 1.97
N LEU A 663 -15.30 20.80 3.02
CA LEU A 663 -16.05 22.05 2.88
C LEU A 663 -15.18 23.18 2.32
N ALA A 664 -13.91 23.24 2.71
CA ALA A 664 -12.96 24.25 2.21
C ALA A 664 -12.80 24.20 0.69
N GLN A 665 -12.76 23.00 0.11
CA GLN A 665 -12.66 22.81 -1.35
C GLN A 665 -13.92 23.32 -2.07
N GLY A 666 -15.11 23.02 -1.52
CA GLY A 666 -16.37 23.55 -2.07
C GLY A 666 -16.42 25.07 -2.01
N LEU A 667 -16.00 25.68 -0.90
CA LEU A 667 -15.95 27.13 -0.74
C LEU A 667 -14.90 27.78 -1.67
N GLU A 668 -13.76 27.13 -1.89
CA GLU A 668 -12.73 27.61 -2.82
C GLU A 668 -13.26 27.66 -4.25
N LEU A 669 -13.98 26.64 -4.74
CA LEU A 669 -14.58 26.65 -6.07
C LEU A 669 -15.61 27.76 -6.25
N VAL A 670 -16.38 28.06 -5.21
CA VAL A 670 -17.44 29.06 -5.28
C VAL A 670 -16.92 30.50 -5.12
N ASN A 671 -15.95 30.71 -4.21
CA ASN A 671 -15.54 32.03 -3.76
C ASN A 671 -14.09 32.39 -4.14
N SER A 672 -13.36 31.53 -4.84
CA SER A 672 -11.95 31.77 -5.16
C SER A 672 -11.79 33.05 -6.00
N LYS A 673 -11.05 34.00 -5.44
CA LYS A 673 -10.65 35.19 -6.20
C LYS A 673 -9.88 34.82 -7.47
N GLN A 674 -9.03 33.79 -7.39
CA GLN A 674 -8.23 33.33 -8.53
C GLN A 674 -9.12 32.84 -9.69
N ILE A 675 -10.18 32.08 -9.38
CA ILE A 675 -11.14 31.59 -10.39
C ILE A 675 -11.95 32.77 -10.94
N GLN A 676 -12.44 33.67 -10.08
CA GLN A 676 -13.23 34.84 -10.51
C GLN A 676 -12.40 35.82 -11.40
N ASP A 677 -11.14 36.05 -11.04
CA ASP A 677 -10.23 36.87 -11.86
C ASP A 677 -10.02 36.26 -13.26
N LYS A 678 -9.87 34.91 -13.32
CA LYS A 678 -9.74 34.20 -14.61
C LYS A 678 -11.03 34.28 -15.45
N LEU A 679 -12.18 34.05 -14.81
CA LEU A 679 -13.50 34.15 -15.47
C LEU A 679 -13.77 35.54 -16.03
N SER A 680 -13.32 36.60 -15.34
CA SER A 680 -13.52 38.02 -15.71
C SER A 680 -12.47 38.57 -16.65
N SER A 681 -11.48 37.76 -17.03
CA SER A 681 -10.37 38.19 -17.89
C SER A 681 -10.85 38.59 -19.30
N GLN A 682 -10.42 39.75 -19.78
CA GLN A 682 -10.69 40.23 -21.14
C GLN A 682 -10.07 39.34 -22.23
N ASN A 683 -9.04 38.56 -21.88
CA ASN A 683 -8.40 37.61 -22.78
C ASN A 683 -8.88 36.14 -22.52
N GLY A 684 -9.88 35.97 -21.67
CA GLY A 684 -10.35 34.67 -21.27
C GLY A 684 -11.47 34.12 -22.18
N PHE A 685 -11.78 32.83 -21.93
CA PHE A 685 -12.75 32.07 -22.72
C PHE A 685 -14.14 32.72 -22.79
N ALA A 686 -14.70 33.17 -21.64
CA ALA A 686 -16.01 33.80 -21.58
C ALA A 686 -16.10 35.06 -22.46
N HIS A 687 -15.07 35.92 -22.41
CA HIS A 687 -15.00 37.14 -23.24
C HIS A 687 -14.89 36.78 -24.73
N ARG A 688 -14.07 35.81 -25.09
CA ARG A 688 -13.94 35.29 -26.46
C ARG A 688 -15.27 34.77 -27.02
N LEU A 689 -16.06 34.04 -26.20
CA LEU A 689 -17.39 33.53 -26.58
C LEU A 689 -18.39 34.69 -26.77
N ALA A 690 -18.30 35.74 -25.94
CA ALA A 690 -19.19 36.88 -26.03
C ALA A 690 -18.92 37.75 -27.30
N SER A 691 -17.67 37.80 -27.74
CA SER A 691 -17.20 38.64 -28.83
C SER A 691 -17.14 37.98 -30.20
N ASN A 692 -17.30 36.65 -30.27
CA ASN A 692 -17.28 35.93 -31.55
C ASN A 692 -18.63 36.01 -32.30
N ASN A 693 -18.65 35.61 -33.58
CA ASN A 693 -19.83 35.61 -34.45
C ASN A 693 -20.63 34.31 -34.43
N ARG A 694 -20.35 33.35 -33.51
CA ARG A 694 -21.08 32.12 -33.39
C ARG A 694 -22.45 32.33 -32.74
N SER A 695 -23.39 31.47 -33.05
CA SER A 695 -24.67 31.41 -32.34
C SER A 695 -24.51 31.03 -30.86
N ALA A 696 -25.52 31.32 -30.06
CA ALA A 696 -25.56 30.91 -28.66
C ALA A 696 -25.45 29.35 -28.51
N GLN A 697 -26.08 28.62 -29.41
CA GLN A 697 -26.03 27.16 -29.46
C GLN A 697 -24.60 26.66 -29.71
N GLU A 698 -23.94 27.10 -30.76
CA GLU A 698 -22.55 26.72 -31.09
C GLU A 698 -21.57 27.02 -29.95
N ASN A 699 -21.77 28.16 -29.28
CA ASN A 699 -20.94 28.53 -28.12
C ASN A 699 -21.22 27.64 -26.91
N CYS A 700 -22.48 27.27 -26.63
CA CYS A 700 -22.82 26.34 -25.57
C CYS A 700 -22.25 24.94 -25.87
N GLU A 701 -22.37 24.44 -27.08
CA GLU A 701 -21.77 23.15 -27.50
C GLU A 701 -20.25 23.17 -27.30
N LEU A 702 -19.57 24.27 -27.65
CA LEU A 702 -18.14 24.43 -27.44
C LEU A 702 -17.77 24.45 -25.94
N ILE A 703 -18.61 25.06 -25.09
CA ILE A 703 -18.39 25.05 -23.63
C ILE A 703 -18.41 23.62 -23.09
N PHE A 704 -19.41 22.81 -23.42
CA PHE A 704 -19.49 21.42 -22.96
C PHE A 704 -18.34 20.56 -23.50
N LEU A 705 -17.96 20.72 -24.76
CA LEU A 705 -16.78 20.05 -25.33
C LEU A 705 -15.49 20.44 -24.62
N THR A 706 -15.32 21.71 -24.24
CA THR A 706 -14.11 22.21 -23.60
C THR A 706 -14.02 21.74 -22.14
N LEU A 707 -15.12 21.77 -21.37
CA LEU A 707 -15.13 21.44 -19.96
C LEU A 707 -15.24 19.93 -19.70
N TYR A 708 -16.15 19.28 -20.42
CA TYR A 708 -16.51 17.89 -20.14
C TYR A 708 -15.95 16.87 -21.14
N GLY A 709 -15.43 17.37 -22.29
CA GLY A 709 -14.92 16.50 -23.37
C GLY A 709 -16.04 15.74 -24.10
N ARG A 710 -17.29 16.21 -24.03
CA ARG A 710 -18.45 15.61 -24.70
C ARG A 710 -19.41 16.67 -25.23
N VAL A 711 -20.26 16.29 -26.14
CA VAL A 711 -21.40 17.12 -26.55
C VAL A 711 -22.42 17.24 -25.42
N ALA A 712 -23.11 18.37 -25.36
CA ALA A 712 -24.24 18.55 -24.45
C ALA A 712 -25.39 17.63 -24.82
N THR A 713 -26.11 17.13 -23.84
CA THR A 713 -27.45 16.50 -24.10
C THR A 713 -28.43 17.56 -24.54
N THR A 714 -29.54 17.14 -25.20
CA THR A 714 -30.58 18.08 -25.66
C THR A 714 -31.08 18.95 -24.50
N ALA A 715 -31.32 18.37 -23.31
CA ALA A 715 -31.84 19.09 -22.16
C ALA A 715 -30.80 20.10 -21.60
N GLU A 716 -29.52 19.71 -21.52
CA GLU A 716 -28.43 20.61 -21.10
C GLU A 716 -28.31 21.79 -22.07
N LEU A 717 -28.33 21.50 -23.36
CA LEU A 717 -28.19 22.52 -24.40
C LEU A 717 -29.36 23.52 -24.37
N GLU A 718 -30.61 23.05 -24.24
CA GLU A 718 -31.78 23.90 -24.08
C GLU A 718 -31.65 24.86 -22.89
N VAL A 719 -31.27 24.36 -21.73
CA VAL A 719 -31.08 25.17 -20.51
C VAL A 719 -29.95 26.18 -20.69
N ALA A 720 -28.80 25.74 -21.22
CA ALA A 720 -27.63 26.59 -21.43
C ALA A 720 -27.92 27.70 -22.41
N VAL A 721 -28.51 27.41 -23.58
CA VAL A 721 -28.91 28.38 -24.60
C VAL A 721 -29.95 29.38 -24.07
N ALA A 722 -30.97 28.88 -23.34
CA ALA A 722 -31.97 29.75 -22.68
C ALA A 722 -31.31 30.73 -21.68
N HIS A 723 -30.30 30.26 -20.90
CA HIS A 723 -29.58 31.10 -19.97
C HIS A 723 -28.76 32.23 -20.69
N VAL A 724 -27.95 31.87 -21.67
CA VAL A 724 -27.10 32.83 -22.35
C VAL A 724 -27.89 33.78 -23.27
N SER A 725 -29.07 33.37 -23.75
CA SER A 725 -29.94 34.17 -24.65
C SER A 725 -30.89 35.14 -23.92
N ARG A 726 -31.16 34.96 -22.66
CA ARG A 726 -32.17 35.70 -21.85
C ARG A 726 -32.03 37.23 -21.86
N ILE A 727 -30.90 37.80 -22.29
CA ILE A 727 -30.61 39.21 -22.20
C ILE A 727 -30.06 39.82 -23.54
N ALA A 728 -30.21 39.13 -24.65
CA ALA A 728 -29.92 39.71 -25.95
C ALA A 728 -30.76 41.01 -26.28
N MET A 729 -31.72 41.34 -25.41
CA MET A 729 -32.61 42.49 -25.64
C MET A 729 -32.32 43.73 -24.78
N ALA A 730 -31.40 43.72 -23.80
CA ALA A 730 -31.32 44.86 -22.86
C ALA A 730 -29.99 45.62 -22.86
N ASP A 731 -28.85 45.01 -23.02
CA ASP A 731 -27.55 45.72 -23.00
C ASP A 731 -26.42 44.77 -23.46
N GLY A 732 -25.76 45.11 -24.56
CA GLY A 732 -24.63 44.33 -25.12
C GLY A 732 -23.44 44.16 -24.15
N SER A 733 -23.39 44.95 -23.08
CA SER A 733 -22.33 44.93 -22.08
C SER A 733 -22.39 43.73 -21.13
N LYS A 734 -23.50 42.99 -21.09
CA LYS A 734 -23.71 41.84 -20.17
C LYS A 734 -23.61 40.45 -20.82
N LYS A 735 -23.25 40.39 -22.10
CA LYS A 735 -23.17 39.08 -22.80
C LYS A 735 -22.09 38.18 -22.24
N ASP A 736 -20.95 38.71 -21.82
CA ASP A 736 -19.85 37.97 -21.23
C ASP A 736 -20.19 37.46 -19.81
N GLU A 737 -20.99 38.19 -19.01
CA GLU A 737 -21.44 37.77 -17.68
C GLU A 737 -22.21 36.41 -17.76
N ARG A 738 -23.04 36.23 -18.81
CA ARG A 738 -23.84 35.01 -18.98
C ARG A 738 -22.98 33.80 -19.30
N TYR A 739 -21.99 33.97 -20.13
CA TYR A 739 -21.03 32.90 -20.38
C TYR A 739 -20.17 32.64 -19.15
N ARG A 740 -19.79 33.66 -18.35
CA ARG A 740 -19.10 33.48 -17.08
C ARG A 740 -19.92 32.66 -16.09
N ASP A 741 -21.20 32.98 -15.91
CA ASP A 741 -22.10 32.28 -14.99
C ASP A 741 -22.27 30.80 -15.39
N LEU A 742 -22.47 30.54 -16.70
CA LEU A 742 -22.59 29.17 -17.21
C LEU A 742 -21.28 28.39 -17.00
N ILE A 743 -20.16 28.93 -17.39
CA ILE A 743 -18.85 28.30 -17.26
C ILE A 743 -18.53 28.04 -15.77
N TRP A 744 -18.79 29.02 -14.89
CA TRP A 744 -18.59 28.87 -13.46
C TRP A 744 -19.45 27.75 -12.87
N ALA A 745 -20.72 27.68 -13.22
CA ALA A 745 -21.61 26.60 -12.76
C ALA A 745 -21.12 25.21 -13.20
N LEU A 746 -20.65 25.10 -14.44
CA LEU A 746 -20.12 23.83 -14.97
C LEU A 746 -18.76 23.46 -14.33
N LEU A 747 -17.87 24.42 -14.08
CA LEU A 747 -16.59 24.21 -13.37
C LEU A 747 -16.81 23.70 -11.93
N ALA A 748 -17.88 24.15 -11.26
CA ALA A 748 -18.21 23.72 -9.90
C ALA A 748 -18.90 22.35 -9.84
N SER A 749 -19.13 21.69 -10.97
CA SER A 749 -19.80 20.38 -11.02
C SER A 749 -18.84 19.22 -10.71
N ASN A 750 -19.42 18.09 -10.27
CA ASN A 750 -18.67 16.84 -10.10
C ASN A 750 -18.11 16.32 -11.43
N GLU A 751 -18.81 16.53 -12.55
CA GLU A 751 -18.37 16.06 -13.86
C GLU A 751 -17.07 16.72 -14.30
N PHE A 752 -16.88 18.01 -13.99
CA PHE A 752 -15.61 18.68 -14.24
C PHE A 752 -14.49 18.18 -13.34
N MET A 753 -14.76 18.06 -12.03
CA MET A 753 -13.72 17.79 -11.03
C MET A 753 -13.24 16.34 -10.99
N PHE A 754 -14.06 15.39 -11.46
CA PHE A 754 -13.77 13.97 -11.35
C PHE A 754 -13.36 13.36 -12.69
N VAL A 755 -12.45 12.41 -12.61
CA VAL A 755 -12.15 11.45 -13.69
C VAL A 755 -13.15 10.33 -13.57
N GLN A 756 -13.89 10.07 -14.63
CA GLN A 756 -14.96 9.06 -14.70
C GLN A 756 -14.62 7.93 -15.67
#